data_1a515d082e4f90804bce87ea1494162f
#
_entry.id   1a515d082e4f90804bce87ea1494162f
#
_cell.length_a   1.000
_cell.length_b   1.000
_cell.length_c   1.000
_cell.angle_alpha   90.00
_cell.angle_beta   90.00
_cell.angle_gamma   90.00
#
_symmetry.space_group_name_H-M   'P 1'
#
loop_
_entity.id
_entity.type
_entity.pdbx_description
1 polymer ?
#
loop_
_entity_poly.entity_id
_entity_poly.type
_entity_poly.pdbx_seq_one_letter_code
_entity_poly.pdbx_strand_id
1 'polypeptide(L)'
;MPNSYAEQGYQTPSPELAAVVDAKLAPTSFLSSDGQWLALFERKRVETLDELAKDELKLAGIKLNPANFSRSRVSAKYSALELKHVQSGTVININNLPNGIIRSPKWSSNSKYLAFVVEQQNQANLWLYSVETKQAKMLSSAALNSVITATPYQWLPDSSALVANLAVNIGKPALKNSSQNVVPVIQQSTGEKAPARTYQNLLTSPFDEAQFKFYGQGQLAYVTLDGNTQAIGSPALFKSFSVSPDSTNILVAAINEPFSYQVPYSRFASTWQIWGMRGYALAELVKQPLADNIPQGYDSVRTGRRDFEWRADQGAEVIWAEAQDGGDMKTDVKHHDHIYSLRAPFKREPKLFAKVERRYAGIVWGNQNIAMLSDWRFSDRQVRTYVIQPRNADKNRVLFSERSYNDAYKNPGSFIYERNDLGANVIKIVGGRYMYLRGNGASEQGNIPFLDQYDVKTNSSKRLWQSQAPYYERVRALLDDEGERFITVRESKTEQPNFFIRDLDNDTLTQLTNFAHPYPAFKGVTKEQLRYKRDDGVELSGTLYLPPGYDVTQGPLPVLMWAYPLEYKDKAVASQVRESPYEFTYIGYWGPMPYLAKGIAVFDDPKMPIVGIDGSEPNDNFRKQLVSSAQAAVDVLVKKGIADKNNIAIAGHSYGAFMVANLLAHSDLFKTGIARSGAYNRTLTPFGFQGEERDFWQAQSVYANMSPFFHAEKINEPMLMIHGQEDPNSGTFPMQSERMYAALKGLGKDARLVMLPYEAHGYRARKSLLHVLWEQEQWLDKYLLSDTAKPVEVITQPVASTEQ
;
A
#
# COMPACT_ATOMS: atom_id res chain seq x y z
N MET A 1 -7.92 32.38 -35.27
CA MET A 1 -8.77 31.24 -34.99
C MET A 1 -9.42 31.48 -33.62
N PRO A 2 -10.72 31.36 -33.45
CA PRO A 2 -11.31 31.66 -32.17
C PRO A 2 -10.80 30.63 -31.15
N ASN A 3 -10.26 31.14 -30.06
CA ASN A 3 -10.03 30.35 -28.85
C ASN A 3 -11.40 29.84 -28.39
N SER A 4 -11.76 28.61 -28.74
CA SER A 4 -12.75 27.89 -27.98
C SER A 4 -12.14 27.71 -26.60
N TYR A 5 -12.48 28.56 -25.64
CA TYR A 5 -12.38 28.23 -24.23
C TYR A 5 -13.18 26.94 -24.09
N ALA A 6 -12.45 25.82 -24.06
CA ALA A 6 -13.01 24.52 -23.88
C ALA A 6 -13.97 24.56 -22.68
N GLU A 7 -15.04 23.83 -22.79
CA GLU A 7 -16.06 23.65 -21.76
C GLU A 7 -15.49 23.65 -20.36
N GLN A 8 -15.77 24.72 -19.62
CA GLN A 8 -15.29 24.87 -18.24
C GLN A 8 -16.17 23.93 -17.39
N GLY A 9 -15.62 22.81 -16.97
CA GLY A 9 -16.29 21.87 -16.09
C GLY A 9 -15.80 20.42 -16.24
N TYR A 10 -16.30 19.58 -15.35
CA TYR A 10 -16.02 18.15 -15.40
C TYR A 10 -16.74 17.50 -16.59
N GLN A 11 -15.99 16.77 -17.40
CA GLN A 11 -16.47 16.03 -18.57
C GLN A 11 -16.60 14.54 -18.27
N THR A 12 -17.34 13.82 -19.10
CA THR A 12 -17.55 12.37 -19.02
C THR A 12 -17.00 11.72 -20.30
N PRO A 13 -16.20 10.67 -20.21
CA PRO A 13 -15.66 9.96 -21.37
C PRO A 13 -16.77 9.14 -22.07
N SER A 14 -16.40 8.41 -23.14
CA SER A 14 -17.27 7.43 -23.79
C SER A 14 -17.91 6.46 -22.78
N PRO A 15 -19.09 5.93 -23.08
CA PRO A 15 -19.84 5.05 -22.16
C PRO A 15 -19.04 3.85 -21.66
N GLU A 16 -18.24 3.24 -22.53
CA GLU A 16 -17.40 2.07 -22.22
C GLU A 16 -16.34 2.42 -21.17
N LEU A 17 -15.71 3.57 -21.29
CA LEU A 17 -14.73 4.06 -20.34
C LEU A 17 -15.40 4.47 -19.01
N ALA A 18 -16.55 5.13 -19.08
CA ALA A 18 -17.31 5.52 -17.90
C ALA A 18 -17.76 4.28 -17.08
N ALA A 19 -18.21 3.22 -17.75
CA ALA A 19 -18.64 1.99 -17.11
C ALA A 19 -17.54 1.31 -16.27
N VAL A 20 -16.26 1.51 -16.62
CA VAL A 20 -15.13 1.00 -15.83
C VAL A 20 -15.06 1.64 -14.45
N VAL A 21 -15.39 2.93 -14.33
CA VAL A 21 -15.42 3.64 -13.04
C VAL A 21 -16.50 3.06 -12.12
N ASP A 22 -17.64 2.73 -12.68
CA ASP A 22 -18.84 2.27 -11.96
C ASP A 22 -18.89 0.73 -11.78
N ALA A 23 -17.92 0.00 -12.33
CA ALA A 23 -17.91 -1.47 -12.30
C ALA A 23 -17.94 -2.02 -10.86
N LYS A 24 -18.80 -3.00 -10.59
CA LYS A 24 -18.86 -3.73 -9.32
C LYS A 24 -17.78 -4.80 -9.29
N LEU A 25 -16.77 -4.60 -8.44
CA LEU A 25 -15.71 -5.59 -8.19
C LEU A 25 -16.14 -6.57 -7.11
N ALA A 26 -15.46 -7.73 -7.07
CA ALA A 26 -15.59 -8.66 -5.97
C ALA A 26 -15.37 -7.96 -4.61
N PRO A 27 -16.16 -8.31 -3.57
CA PRO A 27 -16.05 -7.72 -2.24
C PRO A 27 -14.70 -8.06 -1.60
N THR A 28 -14.28 -7.22 -0.65
CA THR A 28 -13.11 -7.54 0.19
C THR A 28 -13.50 -8.57 1.23
N SER A 29 -12.71 -9.62 1.35
CA SER A 29 -12.99 -10.74 2.23
C SER A 29 -12.13 -10.73 3.49
N PHE A 30 -12.74 -11.10 4.62
CA PHE A 30 -12.09 -11.33 5.91
C PHE A 30 -12.53 -12.70 6.43
N LEU A 31 -11.61 -13.67 6.40
CA LEU A 31 -11.86 -15.00 6.93
C LEU A 31 -11.78 -14.97 8.46
N SER A 32 -12.70 -15.67 9.14
CA SER A 32 -12.64 -15.87 10.59
C SER A 32 -11.40 -16.71 10.99
N SER A 33 -10.95 -16.59 12.22
CA SER A 33 -9.72 -17.25 12.69
C SER A 33 -9.80 -18.78 12.64
N ASP A 34 -11.02 -19.34 12.77
CA ASP A 34 -11.31 -20.77 12.66
C ASP A 34 -11.58 -21.25 11.22
N GLY A 35 -11.52 -20.35 10.24
CA GLY A 35 -11.78 -20.67 8.83
C GLY A 35 -13.25 -20.94 8.48
N GLN A 36 -14.20 -20.76 9.42
CA GLN A 36 -15.60 -21.15 9.22
C GLN A 36 -16.45 -20.09 8.53
N TRP A 37 -16.09 -18.81 8.65
CA TRP A 37 -16.85 -17.69 8.13
C TRP A 37 -16.03 -16.80 7.24
N LEU A 38 -16.57 -16.46 6.07
CA LEU A 38 -16.04 -15.48 5.15
C LEU A 38 -16.91 -14.22 5.22
N ALA A 39 -16.39 -13.15 5.82
CA ALA A 39 -17.04 -11.85 5.82
C ALA A 39 -16.67 -11.11 4.53
N LEU A 40 -17.68 -10.75 3.75
CA LEU A 40 -17.58 -10.09 2.44
C LEU A 40 -18.06 -8.65 2.57
N PHE A 41 -17.15 -7.71 2.38
CA PHE A 41 -17.43 -6.28 2.46
C PHE A 41 -17.45 -5.65 1.08
N GLU A 42 -18.56 -5.05 0.69
CA GLU A 42 -18.65 -4.27 -0.55
C GLU A 42 -17.78 -3.01 -0.42
N ARG A 43 -16.85 -2.81 -1.36
CA ARG A 43 -15.95 -1.64 -1.35
C ARG A 43 -16.66 -0.41 -1.90
N LYS A 44 -16.60 0.69 -1.15
CA LYS A 44 -16.88 2.01 -1.72
C LYS A 44 -15.65 2.46 -2.51
N ARG A 45 -15.67 2.30 -3.83
CA ARG A 45 -14.53 2.52 -4.73
C ARG A 45 -14.27 4.00 -5.04
N VAL A 46 -15.33 4.77 -5.17
CA VAL A 46 -15.27 6.17 -5.56
C VAL A 46 -15.97 7.06 -4.53
N GLU A 47 -15.52 8.28 -4.44
CA GLU A 47 -16.09 9.33 -3.58
C GLU A 47 -16.83 10.35 -4.47
N THR A 48 -17.65 11.19 -3.88
CA THR A 48 -18.20 12.37 -4.57
C THR A 48 -17.25 13.57 -4.37
N LEU A 49 -17.37 14.59 -5.21
CA LEU A 49 -16.64 15.84 -4.98
C LEU A 49 -17.06 16.50 -3.67
N ASP A 50 -18.33 16.42 -3.31
CA ASP A 50 -18.84 16.97 -2.05
C ASP A 50 -18.25 16.26 -0.83
N GLU A 51 -17.95 14.97 -0.95
CA GLU A 51 -17.23 14.23 0.10
C GLU A 51 -15.77 14.68 0.23
N LEU A 52 -15.09 15.00 -0.89
CA LEU A 52 -13.72 15.51 -0.86
C LEU A 52 -13.64 16.98 -0.45
N ALA A 53 -14.70 17.75 -0.72
CA ALA A 53 -14.80 19.18 -0.38
C ALA A 53 -15.21 19.45 1.07
N LYS A 54 -15.52 18.39 1.86
CA LYS A 54 -15.81 18.54 3.30
C LYS A 54 -14.65 19.20 4.03
N ASP A 55 -15.00 19.95 5.07
CA ASP A 55 -14.02 20.58 5.95
C ASP A 55 -12.99 19.57 6.41
N GLU A 56 -11.74 19.83 6.10
CA GLU A 56 -10.58 19.01 6.40
C GLU A 56 -9.53 19.87 7.09
N LEU A 57 -9.14 19.49 8.31
CA LEU A 57 -8.00 20.11 8.97
C LEU A 57 -6.72 19.36 8.60
N LYS A 58 -5.66 20.15 8.36
CA LYS A 58 -4.34 19.67 7.96
C LYS A 58 -3.36 20.00 9.07
N LEU A 59 -3.11 19.05 9.97
CA LEU A 59 -2.37 19.27 11.22
C LEU A 59 -1.31 18.20 11.42
N ALA A 60 -0.08 18.58 11.68
CA ALA A 60 1.04 17.69 12.04
C ALA A 60 1.22 16.50 11.07
N GLY A 61 0.98 16.70 9.77
CA GLY A 61 1.05 15.65 8.73
C GLY A 61 -0.20 14.76 8.62
N ILE A 62 -1.28 15.10 9.34
CA ILE A 62 -2.58 14.41 9.27
C ILE A 62 -3.60 15.28 8.56
N LYS A 63 -4.46 14.64 7.77
CA LYS A 63 -5.71 15.21 7.27
C LYS A 63 -6.85 14.59 8.04
N LEU A 64 -7.63 15.40 8.76
CA LEU A 64 -8.71 14.92 9.62
C LEU A 64 -10.04 15.62 9.35
N ASN A 65 -11.12 14.92 9.60
CA ASN A 65 -12.49 15.44 9.59
C ASN A 65 -12.83 15.95 11.01
N PRO A 66 -13.01 17.25 11.20
CA PRO A 66 -13.31 17.83 12.52
C PRO A 66 -14.70 17.47 13.03
N ALA A 67 -15.64 17.09 12.16
CA ALA A 67 -17.00 16.78 12.55
C ALA A 67 -17.13 15.44 13.30
N ASN A 68 -16.31 14.44 12.94
CA ASN A 68 -16.42 13.10 13.49
C ASN A 68 -15.12 12.52 14.08
N PHE A 69 -14.10 13.34 14.26
CA PHE A 69 -12.81 12.97 14.88
C PHE A 69 -12.15 11.75 14.23
N SER A 70 -12.20 11.70 12.89
CA SER A 70 -11.57 10.65 12.11
C SER A 70 -10.55 11.18 11.11
N ARG A 71 -9.68 10.32 10.58
CA ARG A 71 -8.87 10.65 9.41
C ARG A 71 -9.74 10.74 8.18
N SER A 72 -9.63 11.83 7.40
CA SER A 72 -10.43 12.03 6.19
C SER A 72 -9.95 11.15 5.02
N ARG A 73 -8.64 10.89 4.91
CA ARG A 73 -8.03 10.20 3.76
C ARG A 73 -7.60 8.76 4.08
N VAL A 74 -8.56 7.87 4.33
CA VAL A 74 -8.27 6.43 4.51
C VAL A 74 -8.63 5.64 3.26
N SER A 75 -7.91 4.53 3.02
CA SER A 75 -8.00 3.78 1.77
C SER A 75 -9.13 2.74 1.73
N ALA A 76 -9.48 2.13 2.87
CA ALA A 76 -10.48 1.06 2.92
C ALA A 76 -11.81 1.56 3.50
N LYS A 77 -12.80 1.73 2.62
CA LYS A 77 -14.17 2.14 2.94
C LYS A 77 -15.13 1.08 2.39
N TYR A 78 -16.10 0.68 3.19
CA TYR A 78 -17.09 -0.32 2.81
C TYR A 78 -18.51 0.21 3.02
N SER A 79 -19.45 -0.27 2.19
CA SER A 79 -20.86 0.16 2.21
C SER A 79 -21.83 -0.92 2.67
N ALA A 80 -21.44 -2.19 2.57
CA ALA A 80 -22.27 -3.33 2.95
C ALA A 80 -21.44 -4.50 3.47
N LEU A 81 -22.11 -5.41 4.18
CA LEU A 81 -21.53 -6.61 4.77
C LEU A 81 -22.43 -7.82 4.52
N GLU A 82 -21.83 -8.88 4.00
CA GLU A 82 -22.41 -10.21 3.88
C GLU A 82 -21.49 -11.22 4.57
N LEU A 83 -22.05 -12.21 5.23
CA LEU A 83 -21.30 -13.36 5.75
C LEU A 83 -21.66 -14.62 4.98
N LYS A 84 -20.64 -15.42 4.69
CA LYS A 84 -20.82 -16.73 4.09
C LYS A 84 -20.17 -17.79 4.96
N HIS A 85 -20.94 -18.82 5.32
CA HIS A 85 -20.41 -19.98 6.03
C HIS A 85 -19.66 -20.89 5.04
N VAL A 86 -18.40 -21.22 5.36
CA VAL A 86 -17.48 -21.88 4.42
C VAL A 86 -17.95 -23.28 4.04
N GLN A 87 -18.39 -24.09 5.01
CA GLN A 87 -18.78 -25.49 4.72
C GLN A 87 -20.20 -25.61 4.14
N SER A 88 -21.19 -24.91 4.72
CA SER A 88 -22.59 -25.04 4.28
C SER A 88 -22.97 -24.13 3.12
N GLY A 89 -22.14 -23.15 2.77
CA GLY A 89 -22.46 -22.14 1.77
C GLY A 89 -23.56 -21.13 2.19
N THR A 90 -24.09 -21.25 3.42
CA THR A 90 -25.16 -20.37 3.93
C THR A 90 -24.71 -18.90 3.90
N VAL A 91 -25.55 -18.05 3.32
CA VAL A 91 -25.32 -16.60 3.21
C VAL A 91 -26.20 -15.85 4.22
N ILE A 92 -25.63 -14.87 4.89
CA ILE A 92 -26.31 -13.98 5.83
C ILE A 92 -26.04 -12.54 5.42
N ASN A 93 -27.08 -11.85 4.96
CA ASN A 93 -27.02 -10.41 4.64
C ASN A 93 -27.24 -9.59 5.92
N ILE A 94 -26.38 -8.64 6.19
CA ILE A 94 -26.48 -7.77 7.36
C ILE A 94 -27.14 -6.46 6.95
N ASN A 95 -28.46 -6.37 7.12
CA ASN A 95 -29.28 -5.26 6.62
C ASN A 95 -29.61 -4.21 7.70
N ASN A 96 -29.24 -4.44 8.95
CA ASN A 96 -29.58 -3.55 10.08
C ASN A 96 -28.46 -2.56 10.43
N LEU A 97 -27.60 -2.25 9.48
CA LEU A 97 -26.55 -1.23 9.65
C LEU A 97 -27.10 0.16 9.34
N PRO A 98 -26.70 1.20 10.09
CA PRO A 98 -27.06 2.57 9.76
C PRO A 98 -26.32 3.03 8.50
N ASN A 99 -26.86 4.05 7.85
CA ASN A 99 -26.17 4.74 6.75
C ASN A 99 -24.82 5.27 7.25
N GLY A 100 -23.73 4.89 6.59
CA GLY A 100 -22.39 5.29 6.98
C GLY A 100 -21.34 4.49 6.23
N ILE A 101 -20.09 4.75 6.58
CA ILE A 101 -18.93 4.04 6.04
C ILE A 101 -18.45 3.02 7.07
N ILE A 102 -18.38 1.77 6.66
CA ILE A 102 -17.80 0.71 7.48
C ILE A 102 -16.28 0.74 7.32
N ARG A 103 -15.54 0.66 8.46
CA ARG A 103 -14.08 0.64 8.49
C ARG A 103 -13.55 -0.39 9.47
N SER A 104 -12.28 -0.77 9.26
CA SER A 104 -11.47 -1.54 10.21
C SER A 104 -12.14 -2.82 10.73
N PRO A 105 -12.75 -3.68 9.90
CA PRO A 105 -13.34 -4.93 10.38
C PRO A 105 -12.28 -5.86 10.96
N LYS A 106 -12.58 -6.47 12.13
CA LYS A 106 -11.70 -7.45 12.80
C LYS A 106 -12.54 -8.53 13.50
N TRP A 107 -12.23 -9.78 13.19
CA TRP A 107 -12.76 -10.92 13.93
C TRP A 107 -12.19 -10.98 15.35
N SER A 108 -12.99 -11.42 16.30
CA SER A 108 -12.52 -11.88 17.61
C SER A 108 -11.66 -13.13 17.45
N SER A 109 -10.73 -13.40 18.38
CA SER A 109 -9.85 -14.57 18.31
C SER A 109 -10.63 -15.90 18.31
N ASN A 110 -11.78 -15.93 19.02
CA ASN A 110 -12.67 -17.10 19.08
C ASN A 110 -13.68 -17.20 17.91
N SER A 111 -13.57 -16.31 16.90
CA SER A 111 -14.42 -16.29 15.70
C SER A 111 -15.93 -16.09 15.93
N LYS A 112 -16.37 -15.81 17.17
CA LYS A 112 -17.79 -15.64 17.51
C LYS A 112 -18.33 -14.24 17.18
N TYR A 113 -17.42 -13.26 17.03
CA TYR A 113 -17.79 -11.87 16.83
C TYR A 113 -16.95 -11.22 15.73
N LEU A 114 -17.57 -10.29 15.00
CA LEU A 114 -16.90 -9.40 14.07
C LEU A 114 -17.13 -7.95 14.51
N ALA A 115 -16.08 -7.26 14.94
CA ALA A 115 -16.15 -5.84 15.28
C ALA A 115 -15.76 -4.98 14.09
N PHE A 116 -16.35 -3.80 13.98
CA PHE A 116 -16.03 -2.80 12.94
C PHE A 116 -16.48 -1.40 13.38
N VAL A 117 -15.98 -0.40 12.71
CA VAL A 117 -16.36 0.99 12.92
C VAL A 117 -17.40 1.37 11.88
N VAL A 118 -18.49 2.02 12.27
CA VAL A 118 -19.41 2.71 11.38
C VAL A 118 -19.21 4.21 11.54
N GLU A 119 -18.74 4.84 10.49
CA GLU A 119 -18.47 6.26 10.42
C GLU A 119 -19.65 6.98 9.76
N GLN A 120 -20.23 7.90 10.49
CA GLN A 120 -21.30 8.79 10.04
C GLN A 120 -20.79 10.24 9.95
N GLN A 121 -21.69 11.17 9.59
CA GLN A 121 -21.31 12.57 9.39
C GLN A 121 -20.68 13.21 10.64
N ASN A 122 -21.27 12.97 11.82
CA ASN A 122 -20.91 13.67 13.06
C ASN A 122 -20.21 12.79 14.09
N GLN A 123 -20.10 11.49 13.86
CA GLN A 123 -19.45 10.56 14.78
C GLN A 123 -19.06 9.26 14.12
N ALA A 124 -18.15 8.53 14.75
CA ALA A 124 -17.80 7.16 14.41
C ALA A 124 -18.04 6.26 15.63
N ASN A 125 -18.75 5.15 15.47
CA ASN A 125 -19.10 4.26 16.58
C ASN A 125 -18.57 2.84 16.36
N LEU A 126 -18.33 2.15 17.46
CA LEU A 126 -17.96 0.75 17.46
C LEU A 126 -19.21 -0.13 17.33
N TRP A 127 -19.20 -1.03 16.36
CA TRP A 127 -20.25 -1.99 16.08
C TRP A 127 -19.76 -3.41 16.23
N LEU A 128 -20.65 -4.28 16.61
CA LEU A 128 -20.39 -5.71 16.83
C LEU A 128 -21.45 -6.55 16.11
N TYR A 129 -21.00 -7.46 15.26
CA TYR A 129 -21.81 -8.55 14.74
C TYR A 129 -21.57 -9.81 15.57
N SER A 130 -22.61 -10.50 15.99
CA SER A 130 -22.57 -11.81 16.64
C SER A 130 -22.97 -12.92 15.68
N VAL A 131 -22.10 -13.92 15.56
CA VAL A 131 -22.36 -15.11 14.73
C VAL A 131 -23.54 -15.92 15.26
N GLU A 132 -23.69 -16.00 16.59
CA GLU A 132 -24.76 -16.76 17.26
C GLU A 132 -26.13 -16.12 17.00
N THR A 133 -26.27 -14.82 17.27
CA THR A 133 -27.57 -14.12 17.10
C THR A 133 -27.84 -13.67 15.67
N LYS A 134 -26.83 -13.74 14.78
CA LYS A 134 -26.87 -13.28 13.38
C LYS A 134 -27.27 -11.79 13.23
N GLN A 135 -26.93 -10.97 14.22
CA GLN A 135 -27.28 -9.56 14.23
C GLN A 135 -26.06 -8.67 14.49
N ALA A 136 -26.07 -7.48 13.89
CA ALA A 136 -25.16 -6.40 14.22
C ALA A 136 -25.84 -5.40 15.15
N LYS A 137 -25.08 -4.90 16.13
CA LYS A 137 -25.53 -3.84 17.04
C LYS A 137 -24.44 -2.81 17.25
N MET A 138 -24.83 -1.57 17.52
CA MET A 138 -23.89 -0.57 18.04
C MET A 138 -23.43 -1.01 19.42
N LEU A 139 -22.13 -1.25 19.59
CA LEU A 139 -21.60 -1.76 20.85
C LEU A 139 -21.48 -0.65 21.90
N SER A 140 -21.09 0.57 21.47
CA SER A 140 -20.96 1.73 22.34
C SER A 140 -21.52 2.97 21.66
N SER A 141 -22.29 3.76 22.38
CA SER A 141 -22.76 5.08 21.94
C SER A 141 -21.66 6.16 21.99
N ALA A 142 -20.59 5.91 22.76
CA ALA A 142 -19.44 6.80 22.82
C ALA A 142 -18.74 6.84 21.45
N ALA A 143 -18.49 8.04 20.94
CA ALA A 143 -17.80 8.23 19.67
C ALA A 143 -16.32 7.86 19.78
N LEU A 144 -15.80 7.25 18.73
CA LEU A 144 -14.39 6.89 18.59
C LEU A 144 -13.54 8.06 18.13
N ASN A 145 -12.28 8.08 18.55
CA ASN A 145 -11.25 8.98 18.01
C ASN A 145 -10.25 8.18 17.16
N SER A 146 -10.25 8.43 15.84
CA SER A 146 -9.31 7.82 14.92
C SER A 146 -8.36 8.83 14.24
N VAL A 147 -8.15 9.98 14.83
CA VAL A 147 -7.29 11.05 14.28
C VAL A 147 -5.82 10.63 14.30
N ILE A 148 -5.29 10.26 15.46
CA ILE A 148 -3.87 9.84 15.58
C ILE A 148 -3.74 8.34 15.36
N THR A 149 -4.51 7.52 16.05
CA THR A 149 -4.56 6.07 15.86
C THR A 149 -5.60 5.71 14.81
N ALA A 150 -5.17 5.39 13.57
CA ALA A 150 -6.07 5.11 12.45
C ALA A 150 -7.06 3.95 12.70
N THR A 151 -6.69 2.98 13.54
CA THR A 151 -7.58 1.92 14.03
C THR A 151 -7.88 2.19 15.50
N PRO A 152 -9.09 2.72 15.83
CA PRO A 152 -9.36 3.24 17.16
C PRO A 152 -9.77 2.17 18.19
N TYR A 153 -9.65 0.89 17.86
CA TYR A 153 -9.97 -0.20 18.79
C TYR A 153 -9.12 -1.44 18.57
N GLN A 154 -9.05 -2.27 19.59
CA GLN A 154 -8.41 -3.59 19.56
C GLN A 154 -9.22 -4.58 20.40
N TRP A 155 -9.37 -5.82 19.91
CA TRP A 155 -9.85 -6.94 20.69
C TRP A 155 -8.89 -7.27 21.84
N LEU A 156 -9.42 -7.64 22.99
CA LEU A 156 -8.65 -8.45 23.92
C LEU A 156 -8.38 -9.81 23.26
N PRO A 157 -7.16 -10.34 23.38
CA PRO A 157 -6.83 -11.64 22.79
C PRO A 157 -7.75 -12.79 23.22
N ASP A 158 -8.24 -12.78 24.46
CA ASP A 158 -9.22 -13.76 25.00
C ASP A 158 -10.66 -13.57 24.46
N SER A 159 -10.89 -12.55 23.63
CA SER A 159 -12.19 -12.20 23.05
C SER A 159 -13.27 -11.76 24.03
N SER A 160 -12.93 -11.46 25.28
CA SER A 160 -13.91 -11.08 26.33
C SER A 160 -14.41 -9.64 26.21
N ALA A 161 -13.61 -8.74 25.62
CA ALA A 161 -13.92 -7.33 25.48
C ALA A 161 -13.03 -6.66 24.41
N LEU A 162 -13.16 -5.33 24.29
CA LEU A 162 -12.30 -4.49 23.43
C LEU A 162 -11.69 -3.35 24.24
N VAL A 163 -10.53 -2.86 23.80
CA VAL A 163 -10.00 -1.55 24.19
C VAL A 163 -10.25 -0.60 23.03
N ALA A 164 -10.89 0.54 23.30
CA ALA A 164 -11.24 1.54 22.30
C ALA A 164 -10.68 2.92 22.69
N ASN A 165 -10.33 3.73 21.71
CA ASN A 165 -9.93 5.12 21.87
C ASN A 165 -11.15 6.02 21.59
N LEU A 166 -11.69 6.65 22.62
CA LEU A 166 -12.90 7.47 22.57
C LEU A 166 -12.58 8.94 22.36
N ALA A 167 -13.44 9.65 21.66
CA ALA A 167 -13.32 11.09 21.43
C ALA A 167 -13.82 11.89 22.65
N VAL A 168 -12.93 12.59 23.33
CA VAL A 168 -13.27 13.34 24.56
C VAL A 168 -13.82 14.73 24.32
N ASN A 169 -13.63 15.29 23.14
CA ASN A 169 -14.00 16.66 22.78
C ASN A 169 -15.15 16.73 21.77
N ILE A 170 -15.71 15.60 21.35
CA ILE A 170 -16.84 15.59 20.42
C ILE A 170 -18.05 16.29 21.04
N GLY A 171 -18.78 17.06 20.24
CA GLY A 171 -19.90 17.87 20.73
C GLY A 171 -19.51 19.16 21.46
N LYS A 172 -18.24 19.37 21.78
CA LYS A 172 -17.76 20.69 22.29
C LYS A 172 -17.64 21.70 21.14
N PRO A 173 -17.84 23.01 21.43
CA PRO A 173 -17.63 24.05 20.41
C PRO A 173 -16.23 23.96 19.80
N ALA A 174 -16.15 24.06 18.47
CA ALA A 174 -14.88 24.13 17.78
C ALA A 174 -14.07 25.34 18.28
N LEU A 175 -12.75 25.17 18.30
CA LEU A 175 -11.84 26.25 18.64
C LEU A 175 -11.98 27.37 17.62
N LYS A 176 -12.14 28.60 18.11
CA LYS A 176 -12.25 29.78 17.24
C LYS A 176 -10.87 30.36 17.02
N ASN A 177 -10.54 30.59 15.76
CA ASN A 177 -9.37 31.36 15.40
C ASN A 177 -9.66 32.85 15.60
N SER A 178 -8.71 33.59 16.10
CA SER A 178 -8.79 35.06 16.23
C SER A 178 -7.58 35.69 15.53
N SER A 179 -7.67 36.96 15.19
CA SER A 179 -6.53 37.69 14.60
C SER A 179 -5.27 37.64 15.47
N GLN A 180 -5.41 37.47 16.78
CA GLN A 180 -4.29 37.30 17.71
C GLN A 180 -3.54 35.97 17.53
N ASN A 181 -4.13 34.99 16.91
CA ASN A 181 -3.52 33.68 16.59
C ASN A 181 -2.82 33.69 15.22
N VAL A 182 -2.96 34.76 14.44
CA VAL A 182 -2.27 34.89 13.15
C VAL A 182 -0.86 35.44 13.43
N VAL A 183 0.11 34.53 13.36
CA VAL A 183 1.51 34.82 13.63
C VAL A 183 2.38 34.38 12.47
N PRO A 184 3.56 34.97 12.26
CA PRO A 184 4.51 34.49 11.27
C PRO A 184 4.91 33.02 11.56
N VAL A 185 5.02 32.21 10.53
CA VAL A 185 5.59 30.85 10.63
C VAL A 185 7.10 31.00 10.78
N ILE A 186 7.65 30.61 11.92
CA ILE A 186 9.09 30.73 12.22
C ILE A 186 9.66 29.32 12.34
N GLN A 187 10.63 29.01 11.49
CA GLN A 187 11.44 27.78 11.57
C GLN A 187 12.90 28.20 11.77
N GLN A 188 13.56 27.58 12.74
CA GLN A 188 14.95 27.88 13.09
C GLN A 188 15.77 26.59 13.11
N SER A 189 16.95 26.63 12.49
CA SER A 189 17.98 25.61 12.65
C SER A 189 19.00 26.07 13.67
N THR A 190 19.46 25.13 14.50
CA THR A 190 20.50 25.37 15.51
C THR A 190 21.90 25.00 15.00
N GLY A 191 22.05 24.67 13.72
CA GLY A 191 23.31 24.25 13.12
C GLY A 191 23.60 22.74 13.24
N GLU A 192 22.73 21.99 13.89
CA GLU A 192 22.82 20.53 13.89
C GLU A 192 22.38 19.93 12.55
N LYS A 193 23.07 18.88 12.11
CA LYS A 193 22.75 18.19 10.86
C LYS A 193 21.46 17.35 11.05
N ALA A 194 20.39 17.77 10.43
CA ALA A 194 19.08 17.15 10.50
C ALA A 194 18.49 16.95 9.10
N PRO A 195 19.02 16.00 8.28
CA PRO A 195 18.52 15.75 6.94
C PRO A 195 17.08 15.25 7.02
N ALA A 196 16.17 15.94 6.35
CA ALA A 196 14.77 15.56 6.33
C ALA A 196 14.19 15.71 4.92
N ARG A 197 13.25 14.84 4.58
CA ARG A 197 12.41 15.03 3.40
C ARG A 197 11.48 16.23 3.65
N THR A 198 11.06 16.87 2.59
CA THR A 198 10.04 17.92 2.65
C THR A 198 8.69 17.32 3.08
N TYR A 199 8.07 17.88 4.12
CA TYR A 199 6.77 17.46 4.62
C TYR A 199 5.71 18.50 4.33
N GLN A 200 4.47 18.07 4.15
CA GLN A 200 3.29 18.95 4.05
C GLN A 200 2.39 18.81 5.28
N ASN A 201 1.46 19.75 5.41
CA ASN A 201 0.43 19.74 6.46
C ASN A 201 1.01 19.74 7.88
N LEU A 202 2.18 20.35 8.05
CA LEU A 202 2.79 20.51 9.36
C LEU A 202 2.01 21.53 10.21
N LEU A 203 2.26 21.57 11.51
CA LEU A 203 1.80 22.67 12.37
C LEU A 203 2.52 23.96 11.96
N THR A 204 1.82 25.08 11.99
CA THR A 204 2.33 26.38 11.56
C THR A 204 2.09 27.50 12.59
N SER A 205 1.26 27.24 13.61
CA SER A 205 0.88 28.23 14.60
C SER A 205 0.51 27.58 15.95
N PRO A 206 0.52 28.36 17.06
CA PRO A 206 -0.02 27.89 18.33
C PRO A 206 -1.50 27.48 18.26
N PHE A 207 -2.25 28.05 17.31
CA PHE A 207 -3.64 27.65 17.09
C PHE A 207 -3.72 26.24 16.48
N ASP A 208 -2.83 25.90 15.56
CA ASP A 208 -2.74 24.54 15.01
C ASP A 208 -2.36 23.52 16.09
N GLU A 209 -1.46 23.90 17.03
CA GLU A 209 -1.15 23.06 18.19
C GLU A 209 -2.39 22.81 19.06
N ALA A 210 -3.14 23.88 19.35
CA ALA A 210 -4.36 23.77 20.12
C ALA A 210 -5.41 22.90 19.41
N GLN A 211 -5.56 23.03 18.09
CA GLN A 211 -6.44 22.18 17.28
C GLN A 211 -5.94 20.73 17.25
N PHE A 212 -4.64 20.50 17.05
CA PHE A 212 -4.06 19.15 17.05
C PHE A 212 -4.33 18.45 18.39
N LYS A 213 -4.14 19.15 19.50
CA LYS A 213 -4.45 18.66 20.84
C LYS A 213 -5.95 18.38 21.02
N PHE A 214 -6.81 19.33 20.61
CA PHE A 214 -8.27 19.23 20.75
C PHE A 214 -8.84 18.01 19.99
N TYR A 215 -8.47 17.83 18.73
CA TYR A 215 -8.98 16.74 17.89
C TYR A 215 -8.25 15.43 18.11
N GLY A 216 -6.96 15.47 18.42
CA GLY A 216 -6.13 14.28 18.61
C GLY A 216 -6.29 13.61 19.98
N GLN A 217 -6.74 14.36 21.00
CA GLN A 217 -6.88 13.82 22.36
C GLN A 217 -7.99 12.79 22.42
N GLY A 218 -7.66 11.60 22.94
CA GLY A 218 -8.61 10.50 23.14
C GLY A 218 -8.55 9.95 24.57
N GLN A 219 -9.55 9.11 24.91
CA GLN A 219 -9.64 8.37 26.15
C GLN A 219 -9.66 6.87 25.84
N LEU A 220 -8.65 6.13 26.29
CA LEU A 220 -8.74 4.69 26.21
C LEU A 220 -9.85 4.19 27.13
N ALA A 221 -10.61 3.21 26.67
CA ALA A 221 -11.71 2.62 27.43
C ALA A 221 -11.79 1.11 27.19
N TYR A 222 -12.11 0.40 28.23
CA TYR A 222 -12.52 -1.00 28.21
C TYR A 222 -13.99 -1.05 27.81
N VAL A 223 -14.32 -1.82 26.76
CA VAL A 223 -15.69 -1.94 26.23
C VAL A 223 -16.07 -3.40 26.25
N THR A 224 -17.07 -3.76 27.08
CA THR A 224 -17.57 -5.12 27.21
C THR A 224 -18.48 -5.51 26.03
N LEU A 225 -18.77 -6.79 25.84
CA LEU A 225 -19.61 -7.27 24.74
C LEU A 225 -21.10 -6.88 24.88
N ASP A 226 -21.54 -6.52 26.09
CA ASP A 226 -22.88 -5.94 26.36
C ASP A 226 -22.92 -4.42 26.18
N GLY A 227 -21.74 -3.76 25.96
CA GLY A 227 -21.65 -2.34 25.64
C GLY A 227 -21.26 -1.43 26.80
N ASN A 228 -21.04 -1.97 28.02
CA ASN A 228 -20.56 -1.17 29.13
C ASN A 228 -19.16 -0.64 28.84
N THR A 229 -18.90 0.61 29.19
CA THR A 229 -17.67 1.31 28.89
C THR A 229 -17.02 1.83 30.17
N GLN A 230 -15.77 1.46 30.43
CA GLN A 230 -14.97 1.92 31.56
C GLN A 230 -13.68 2.61 31.08
N ALA A 231 -13.45 3.83 31.53
CA ALA A 231 -12.23 4.57 31.19
C ALA A 231 -10.95 3.88 31.71
N ILE A 232 -9.90 3.90 30.89
CA ILE A 232 -8.56 3.38 31.20
C ILE A 232 -7.59 4.56 31.24
N GLY A 233 -7.09 4.91 32.41
CA GLY A 233 -6.16 6.03 32.58
C GLY A 233 -6.78 7.39 32.28
N SER A 234 -5.92 8.37 32.01
CA SER A 234 -6.30 9.74 31.66
C SER A 234 -6.29 9.97 30.15
N PRO A 235 -7.08 10.94 29.64
CA PRO A 235 -7.01 11.35 28.22
C PRO A 235 -5.61 11.78 27.80
N ALA A 236 -5.19 11.35 26.60
CA ALA A 236 -3.89 11.69 26.03
C ALA A 236 -3.91 11.71 24.49
N LEU A 237 -2.82 12.14 23.88
CA LEU A 237 -2.59 12.04 22.44
C LEU A 237 -1.98 10.66 22.13
N PHE A 238 -2.83 9.64 22.06
CA PHE A 238 -2.36 8.25 21.88
C PHE A 238 -1.78 8.03 20.48
N LYS A 239 -0.47 7.84 20.40
CA LYS A 239 0.24 7.48 19.16
C LYS A 239 -0.02 6.04 18.79
N SER A 240 -0.02 5.13 19.78
CA SER A 240 -0.42 3.74 19.64
C SER A 240 -0.83 3.14 20.99
N PHE A 241 -1.58 2.04 20.94
CA PHE A 241 -1.83 1.18 22.08
C PHE A 241 -1.96 -0.26 21.62
N SER A 242 -1.55 -1.22 22.46
CA SER A 242 -1.70 -2.64 22.20
C SER A 242 -1.86 -3.44 23.48
N VAL A 243 -2.79 -4.39 23.47
CA VAL A 243 -3.08 -5.26 24.62
C VAL A 243 -2.10 -6.43 24.64
N SER A 244 -1.61 -6.81 25.85
CA SER A 244 -0.75 -7.98 26.02
C SER A 244 -1.50 -9.28 25.69
N PRO A 245 -0.81 -10.35 25.24
CA PRO A 245 -1.46 -11.61 24.88
C PRO A 245 -2.32 -12.24 25.98
N ASP A 246 -1.98 -12.00 27.24
CA ASP A 246 -2.76 -12.46 28.42
C ASP A 246 -3.91 -11.54 28.80
N SER A 247 -4.21 -10.51 28.01
CA SER A 247 -5.29 -9.55 28.23
C SER A 247 -5.19 -8.74 29.55
N THR A 248 -4.00 -8.66 30.17
CA THR A 248 -3.84 -8.05 31.50
C THR A 248 -3.21 -6.66 31.48
N ASN A 249 -2.49 -6.31 30.40
CA ASN A 249 -1.73 -5.06 30.28
C ASN A 249 -1.93 -4.41 28.93
N ILE A 250 -1.63 -3.10 28.88
CA ILE A 250 -1.65 -2.31 27.65
C ILE A 250 -0.29 -1.63 27.48
N LEU A 251 0.36 -1.82 26.36
CA LEU A 251 1.49 -1.03 25.91
C LEU A 251 0.96 0.24 25.27
N VAL A 252 1.32 1.40 25.80
CA VAL A 252 0.80 2.71 25.37
C VAL A 252 1.93 3.62 24.95
N ALA A 253 1.76 4.30 23.84
CA ALA A 253 2.60 5.41 23.42
C ALA A 253 1.76 6.70 23.34
N ALA A 254 2.13 7.70 24.11
CA ALA A 254 1.49 9.02 24.11
C ALA A 254 2.46 10.10 23.62
N ILE A 255 1.97 11.01 22.78
CA ILE A 255 2.73 12.16 22.28
C ILE A 255 2.84 13.20 23.38
N ASN A 256 4.04 13.80 23.53
CA ASN A 256 4.35 14.83 24.50
C ASN A 256 4.51 16.21 23.83
N GLU A 257 4.20 17.26 24.57
CA GLU A 257 4.58 18.63 24.24
C GLU A 257 6.05 18.90 24.65
N PRO A 258 6.73 19.86 23.99
CA PRO A 258 6.26 20.71 22.90
C PRO A 258 6.20 19.96 21.55
N PHE A 259 5.27 20.39 20.67
CA PHE A 259 5.18 19.87 19.32
C PHE A 259 6.20 20.53 18.38
N SER A 260 6.39 19.95 17.19
CA SER A 260 7.31 20.47 16.18
C SER A 260 6.58 21.01 14.95
N TYR A 261 7.11 22.12 14.40
CA TYR A 261 6.66 22.69 13.12
C TYR A 261 7.49 22.18 11.92
N GLN A 262 8.45 21.30 12.15
CA GLN A 262 9.40 20.84 11.11
C GLN A 262 9.18 19.40 10.70
N VAL A 263 8.53 18.58 11.53
CA VAL A 263 8.30 17.16 11.28
C VAL A 263 6.85 16.77 11.59
N PRO A 264 6.33 15.67 10.99
CA PRO A 264 4.99 15.19 11.29
C PRO A 264 4.89 14.54 12.68
N TYR A 265 3.67 14.38 13.20
CA TYR A 265 3.36 13.81 14.52
C TYR A 265 4.04 12.45 14.79
N SER A 266 4.29 11.66 13.76
CA SER A 266 4.95 10.36 13.88
C SER A 266 6.38 10.48 14.44
N ARG A 267 7.00 11.64 14.29
CA ARG A 267 8.33 11.98 14.78
C ARG A 267 8.34 12.78 16.09
N PHE A 268 7.17 13.21 16.61
CA PHE A 268 7.09 13.96 17.86
C PHE A 268 7.61 13.17 19.05
N ALA A 269 8.05 13.89 20.06
CA ALA A 269 8.41 13.33 21.36
C ALA A 269 7.26 12.47 21.90
N SER A 270 7.56 11.33 22.51
CA SER A 270 6.53 10.43 23.01
C SER A 270 7.01 9.62 24.20
N THR A 271 6.10 9.31 25.13
CA THR A 271 6.37 8.44 26.27
C THR A 271 5.75 7.06 26.00
N TRP A 272 6.57 6.03 26.15
CA TRP A 272 6.14 4.63 26.06
C TRP A 272 6.03 4.04 27.46
N GLN A 273 4.86 3.50 27.76
CA GLN A 273 4.54 2.96 29.09
C GLN A 273 3.79 1.62 28.97
N ILE A 274 3.87 0.81 30.00
CA ILE A 274 3.00 -0.32 30.20
C ILE A 274 1.98 0.08 31.28
N TRP A 275 0.70 -0.03 30.93
CA TRP A 275 -0.42 0.21 31.84
C TRP A 275 -1.10 -1.10 32.21
N GLY A 276 -1.60 -1.20 33.45
CA GLY A 276 -2.60 -2.21 33.77
C GLY A 276 -3.95 -1.83 33.16
N MET A 277 -4.88 -2.78 33.10
CA MET A 277 -6.22 -2.57 32.50
C MET A 277 -7.07 -1.49 33.18
N ARG A 278 -6.68 -1.02 34.39
CA ARG A 278 -7.31 0.13 35.07
C ARG A 278 -6.62 1.45 34.74
N GLY A 279 -5.59 1.48 33.91
CA GLY A 279 -4.92 2.68 33.43
C GLY A 279 -3.83 3.27 34.32
N TYR A 280 -3.40 2.56 35.37
CA TYR A 280 -2.21 2.96 36.13
C TYR A 280 -0.94 2.45 35.45
N ALA A 281 0.09 3.29 35.41
CA ALA A 281 1.37 2.94 34.84
C ALA A 281 2.10 1.92 35.71
N LEU A 282 2.45 0.78 35.14
CA LEU A 282 3.26 -0.27 35.74
C LEU A 282 4.75 -0.06 35.51
N ALA A 283 5.10 0.44 34.31
CA ALA A 283 6.46 0.77 33.94
C ALA A 283 6.48 1.90 32.89
N GLU A 284 7.44 2.79 33.02
CA GLU A 284 7.85 3.70 31.95
C GLU A 284 9.03 3.06 31.22
N LEU A 285 8.85 2.79 29.93
CA LEU A 285 9.88 2.14 29.12
C LEU A 285 10.88 3.16 28.58
N VAL A 286 10.40 4.30 28.08
CA VAL A 286 11.25 5.38 27.57
C VAL A 286 10.45 6.67 27.34
N LYS A 287 11.11 7.80 27.52
CA LYS A 287 10.71 9.09 26.98
C LYS A 287 11.54 9.34 25.71
N GLN A 288 10.94 9.06 24.56
CA GLN A 288 11.58 9.28 23.27
C GLN A 288 11.60 10.78 22.96
N PRO A 289 12.75 11.37 22.63
CA PRO A 289 12.83 12.76 22.19
C PRO A 289 12.19 12.96 20.82
N LEU A 290 12.07 14.20 20.36
CA LEU A 290 11.75 14.55 18.97
C LEU A 290 12.75 13.86 18.03
N ALA A 291 12.25 13.29 16.93
CA ALA A 291 13.07 12.56 15.95
C ALA A 291 13.25 13.40 14.68
N ASP A 292 13.86 14.54 14.77
CA ASP A 292 14.16 15.46 13.66
C ASP A 292 15.56 15.26 13.07
N ASN A 293 16.45 14.57 13.78
CA ASN A 293 17.87 14.35 13.43
C ASN A 293 18.21 12.89 13.07
N ILE A 294 17.25 12.09 12.59
CA ILE A 294 17.54 10.73 12.11
C ILE A 294 18.52 10.82 10.93
N PRO A 295 19.60 10.00 10.90
CA PRO A 295 20.54 9.97 9.78
C PRO A 295 19.85 9.72 8.45
N GLN A 296 20.46 10.17 7.34
CA GLN A 296 19.94 9.92 6.00
C GLN A 296 20.19 8.47 5.58
N GLY A 297 19.12 7.78 5.18
CA GLY A 297 19.17 6.38 4.73
C GLY A 297 17.85 5.70 4.97
N TYR A 298 17.55 4.67 4.17
CA TYR A 298 16.29 3.91 4.29
C TYR A 298 16.28 2.95 5.48
N ASP A 299 17.44 2.49 5.90
CA ASP A 299 17.67 1.66 7.07
C ASP A 299 18.23 2.46 8.27
N SER A 300 18.20 3.79 8.18
CA SER A 300 18.50 4.68 9.29
C SER A 300 17.33 4.75 10.28
N VAL A 301 17.65 4.76 11.56
CA VAL A 301 16.67 4.73 12.64
C VAL A 301 17.01 5.75 13.73
N ARG A 302 16.05 6.05 14.60
CA ARG A 302 16.31 6.83 15.80
C ARG A 302 17.21 6.05 16.77
N THR A 303 17.98 6.76 17.56
CA THR A 303 18.71 6.21 18.69
C THR A 303 17.78 5.88 19.86
N GLY A 304 18.27 5.03 20.79
CA GLY A 304 17.49 4.58 21.94
C GLY A 304 16.45 3.50 21.61
N ARG A 305 15.56 3.29 22.56
CA ARG A 305 14.54 2.22 22.48
C ARG A 305 13.50 2.51 21.43
N ARG A 306 13.23 1.53 20.55
CA ARG A 306 12.28 1.63 19.44
C ARG A 306 11.66 0.27 19.13
N ASP A 307 10.62 0.26 18.27
CA ASP A 307 9.94 -0.94 17.77
C ASP A 307 9.43 -1.84 18.91
N PHE A 308 8.69 -1.22 19.83
CA PHE A 308 8.10 -1.93 20.96
C PHE A 308 6.95 -2.82 20.50
N GLU A 309 6.99 -4.10 20.91
CA GLU A 309 5.91 -5.06 20.67
C GLU A 309 5.80 -6.10 21.79
N TRP A 310 4.61 -6.67 21.94
CA TRP A 310 4.40 -7.83 22.79
C TRP A 310 4.89 -9.10 22.12
N ARG A 311 5.53 -9.98 22.86
CA ARG A 311 5.80 -11.33 22.42
C ARG A 311 4.50 -12.12 22.35
N ALA A 312 4.12 -12.57 21.16
CA ALA A 312 2.85 -13.29 20.97
C ALA A 312 2.87 -14.71 21.58
N ASP A 313 4.05 -15.28 21.81
CA ASP A 313 4.26 -16.59 22.42
C ASP A 313 4.26 -16.59 23.96
N GLN A 314 4.12 -15.40 24.58
CA GLN A 314 4.13 -15.20 26.04
C GLN A 314 2.92 -14.39 26.48
N GLY A 315 2.59 -14.37 27.77
CA GLY A 315 1.51 -13.57 28.31
C GLY A 315 1.81 -12.07 28.27
N ALA A 316 2.69 -11.60 29.14
CA ALA A 316 3.06 -10.19 29.20
C ALA A 316 4.58 -10.03 29.22
N GLU A 317 5.20 -10.09 28.06
CA GLU A 317 6.61 -9.78 27.86
C GLU A 317 6.75 -8.84 26.63
N VAL A 318 7.27 -7.63 26.85
CA VAL A 318 7.53 -6.66 25.81
C VAL A 318 8.95 -6.78 25.31
N ILE A 319 9.16 -6.60 23.99
CA ILE A 319 10.50 -6.48 23.38
C ILE A 319 10.63 -5.12 22.68
N TRP A 320 11.88 -4.71 22.46
CA TRP A 320 12.24 -3.53 21.68
C TRP A 320 13.66 -3.66 21.12
N ALA A 321 14.00 -2.84 20.14
CA ALA A 321 15.33 -2.73 19.58
C ALA A 321 16.04 -1.44 20.00
N GLU A 322 17.36 -1.48 20.09
CA GLU A 322 18.25 -0.32 20.34
C GLU A 322 19.40 -0.33 19.34
N ALA A 323 19.54 0.76 18.58
CA ALA A 323 20.63 0.91 17.62
C ALA A 323 21.98 1.06 18.35
N GLN A 324 23.01 0.35 17.87
CA GLN A 324 24.37 0.36 18.42
C GLN A 324 25.33 1.19 17.55
N ASP A 325 24.84 1.71 16.43
CA ASP A 325 25.56 2.44 15.39
C ASP A 325 25.17 3.93 15.30
N GLY A 326 24.53 4.47 16.35
CA GLY A 326 23.98 5.81 16.29
C GLY A 326 22.78 5.98 15.36
N GLY A 327 22.20 4.87 14.88
CA GLY A 327 21.10 4.83 13.92
C GLY A 327 21.51 4.93 12.46
N ASP A 328 22.81 4.93 12.15
CA ASP A 328 23.38 4.99 10.80
C ASP A 328 24.07 3.66 10.44
N MET A 329 23.48 2.93 9.47
CA MET A 329 24.01 1.67 8.97
C MET A 329 25.40 1.77 8.30
N LYS A 330 25.89 2.99 8.03
CA LYS A 330 27.23 3.23 7.49
C LYS A 330 28.32 3.17 8.57
N THR A 331 27.95 3.19 9.85
CA THR A 331 28.87 3.05 10.97
C THR A 331 29.39 1.61 11.05
N ASP A 332 30.71 1.43 11.12
CA ASP A 332 31.31 0.10 11.20
C ASP A 332 31.20 -0.46 12.64
N VAL A 333 30.25 -1.34 12.85
CA VAL A 333 30.01 -2.05 14.11
C VAL A 333 29.66 -3.51 13.83
N LYS A 334 30.01 -4.40 14.76
CA LYS A 334 29.70 -5.83 14.59
C LYS A 334 28.21 -6.15 14.60
N HIS A 335 27.44 -5.45 15.42
CA HIS A 335 26.00 -5.63 15.52
C HIS A 335 25.34 -4.25 15.47
N HIS A 336 24.46 -4.04 14.52
CA HIS A 336 23.78 -2.75 14.36
C HIS A 336 22.62 -2.56 15.33
N ASP A 337 21.96 -3.66 15.74
CA ASP A 337 20.90 -3.60 16.73
C ASP A 337 21.01 -4.66 17.81
N HIS A 338 20.71 -4.27 19.04
CA HIS A 338 20.43 -5.17 20.17
C HIS A 338 18.93 -5.18 20.46
N ILE A 339 18.37 -6.35 20.64
CA ILE A 339 16.98 -6.57 21.01
C ILE A 339 16.92 -6.92 22.49
N TYR A 340 16.05 -6.24 23.24
CA TYR A 340 15.86 -6.46 24.66
C TYR A 340 14.46 -6.94 24.96
N SER A 341 14.25 -7.59 26.11
CA SER A 341 12.94 -7.98 26.61
C SER A 341 12.73 -7.59 28.07
N LEU A 342 11.47 -7.34 28.42
CA LEU A 342 11.05 -7.05 29.79
C LEU A 342 9.71 -7.76 30.07
N ARG A 343 9.73 -8.66 31.07
CA ARG A 343 8.56 -9.46 31.44
C ARG A 343 7.88 -8.93 32.69
N ALA A 344 6.56 -9.12 32.75
CA ALA A 344 5.76 -8.86 33.95
C ALA A 344 6.42 -9.50 35.22
N PRO A 345 6.37 -8.79 36.36
CA PRO A 345 5.68 -7.53 36.66
C PRO A 345 6.47 -6.25 36.30
N PHE A 346 7.42 -6.30 35.35
CA PHE A 346 8.19 -5.18 34.79
C PHE A 346 9.11 -4.42 35.77
N LYS A 347 9.48 -5.07 36.86
CA LYS A 347 10.33 -4.51 37.93
C LYS A 347 11.81 -4.91 37.83
N ARG A 348 12.13 -5.83 36.91
CA ARG A 348 13.50 -6.29 36.69
C ARG A 348 14.18 -5.46 35.62
N GLU A 349 15.52 -5.49 35.60
CA GLU A 349 16.27 -4.96 34.48
C GLU A 349 15.94 -5.70 33.19
N PRO A 350 15.87 -4.97 32.04
CA PRO A 350 15.68 -5.59 30.74
C PRO A 350 16.78 -6.63 30.46
N LYS A 351 16.42 -7.70 29.82
CA LYS A 351 17.34 -8.74 29.39
C LYS A 351 17.66 -8.57 27.92
N LEU A 352 18.94 -8.72 27.54
CA LEU A 352 19.33 -8.86 26.16
C LEU A 352 18.69 -10.15 25.60
N PHE A 353 17.85 -9.98 24.58
CA PHE A 353 17.14 -11.09 23.92
C PHE A 353 17.93 -11.62 22.72
N ALA A 354 18.41 -10.71 21.85
CA ALA A 354 19.14 -11.05 20.65
C ALA A 354 20.00 -9.88 20.16
N LYS A 355 21.01 -10.17 19.35
CA LYS A 355 21.81 -9.20 18.60
C LYS A 355 21.69 -9.50 17.12
N VAL A 356 21.64 -8.49 16.27
CA VAL A 356 21.65 -8.65 14.81
C VAL A 356 22.75 -7.83 14.17
N GLU A 357 23.38 -8.39 13.14
CA GLU A 357 24.49 -7.75 12.42
C GLU A 357 24.02 -6.64 11.48
N ARG A 358 22.76 -6.73 11.00
CA ARG A 358 22.11 -5.73 10.17
C ARG A 358 21.00 -5.06 10.97
N ARG A 359 20.22 -4.17 10.35
CA ARG A 359 19.07 -3.53 11.00
C ARG A 359 18.00 -4.56 11.35
N TYR A 360 17.50 -4.53 12.57
CA TYR A 360 16.39 -5.35 13.03
C TYR A 360 15.15 -5.15 12.14
N ALA A 361 14.59 -6.25 11.63
CA ALA A 361 13.45 -6.25 10.73
C ALA A 361 12.18 -6.89 11.34
N GLY A 362 12.26 -7.37 12.60
CA GLY A 362 11.13 -7.95 13.32
C GLY A 362 11.31 -9.42 13.70
N ILE A 363 10.39 -9.87 14.55
CA ILE A 363 10.26 -11.28 14.94
C ILE A 363 8.85 -11.75 14.62
N VAL A 364 8.74 -12.89 13.94
CA VAL A 364 7.46 -13.59 13.77
C VAL A 364 7.42 -14.73 14.77
N TRP A 365 6.50 -14.63 15.71
CA TRP A 365 6.37 -15.57 16.83
C TRP A 365 5.64 -16.85 16.41
N GLY A 366 6.14 -17.98 16.86
CA GLY A 366 5.45 -19.26 16.77
C GLY A 366 5.07 -19.73 18.18
N ASN A 367 6.00 -20.40 18.87
CA ASN A 367 5.81 -20.86 20.23
C ASN A 367 7.07 -20.63 21.08
N GLN A 368 7.14 -21.15 22.30
CA GLN A 368 8.28 -20.97 23.19
C GLN A 368 9.59 -21.58 22.67
N ASN A 369 9.54 -22.40 21.61
CA ASN A 369 10.69 -23.11 21.05
C ASN A 369 11.05 -22.63 19.64
N ILE A 370 10.13 -22.00 18.92
CA ILE A 370 10.31 -21.59 17.51
C ILE A 370 9.77 -20.18 17.30
N ALA A 371 10.60 -19.32 16.77
CA ALA A 371 10.23 -18.01 16.19
C ALA A 371 11.18 -17.69 15.02
N MET A 372 10.82 -16.70 14.22
CA MET A 372 11.61 -16.26 13.07
C MET A 372 12.11 -14.84 13.31
N LEU A 373 13.43 -14.66 13.41
CA LEU A 373 14.09 -13.37 13.57
C LEU A 373 14.64 -12.90 12.22
N SER A 374 14.34 -11.67 11.84
CA SER A 374 14.86 -11.10 10.60
C SER A 374 15.70 -9.85 10.81
N ASP A 375 16.73 -9.71 9.98
CA ASP A 375 17.52 -8.48 9.82
C ASP A 375 17.68 -8.12 8.33
N TRP A 376 17.94 -6.84 8.03
CA TRP A 376 18.05 -6.37 6.67
C TRP A 376 19.03 -5.20 6.51
N ARG A 377 19.45 -4.95 5.26
CA ARG A 377 20.29 -3.80 4.90
C ARG A 377 19.89 -3.26 3.53
N PHE A 378 19.75 -1.94 3.45
CA PHE A 378 19.30 -1.28 2.22
C PHE A 378 20.39 -1.24 1.14
N SER A 379 21.65 -0.98 1.49
CA SER A 379 22.72 -0.73 0.52
C SER A 379 22.93 -1.88 -0.48
N ASP A 380 22.75 -3.14 -0.05
CA ASP A 380 22.85 -4.35 -0.87
C ASP A 380 21.51 -5.07 -1.07
N ARG A 381 20.41 -4.47 -0.57
CA ARG A 381 19.04 -5.02 -0.66
C ARG A 381 18.87 -6.38 0.05
N GLN A 382 19.77 -6.75 0.96
CA GLN A 382 19.73 -8.06 1.60
C GLN A 382 18.79 -8.13 2.80
N VAL A 383 18.10 -9.26 2.93
CA VAL A 383 17.32 -9.66 4.10
C VAL A 383 17.71 -11.07 4.50
N ARG A 384 17.92 -11.28 5.79
CA ARG A 384 18.14 -12.61 6.39
C ARG A 384 17.02 -12.92 7.36
N THR A 385 16.61 -14.17 7.38
CA THR A 385 15.65 -14.69 8.36
C THR A 385 16.21 -15.95 8.98
N TYR A 386 16.12 -16.02 10.30
CA TYR A 386 16.64 -17.15 11.10
C TYR A 386 15.53 -17.81 11.88
N VAL A 387 15.54 -19.14 11.95
CA VAL A 387 14.82 -19.87 12.99
C VAL A 387 15.59 -19.68 14.29
N ILE A 388 14.89 -19.22 15.32
CA ILE A 388 15.44 -19.03 16.66
C ILE A 388 14.64 -19.80 17.70
N GLN A 389 15.30 -20.11 18.82
CA GLN A 389 14.64 -20.57 20.03
C GLN A 389 14.44 -19.36 20.96
N PRO A 390 13.21 -18.89 21.22
CA PRO A 390 12.97 -17.66 21.98
C PRO A 390 13.62 -17.62 23.38
N ARG A 391 13.81 -18.77 24.02
CA ARG A 391 14.50 -18.86 25.32
C ARG A 391 16.01 -18.59 25.23
N ASN A 392 16.60 -18.70 24.03
CA ASN A 392 18.03 -18.60 23.78
C ASN A 392 18.29 -17.98 22.39
N ALA A 393 17.60 -16.89 22.08
CA ALA A 393 17.49 -16.30 20.74
C ALA A 393 18.82 -15.79 20.17
N ASP A 394 19.81 -15.53 21.04
CA ASP A 394 21.15 -15.07 20.62
C ASP A 394 22.08 -16.23 20.22
N LYS A 395 21.71 -17.48 20.51
CA LYS A 395 22.49 -18.67 20.25
C LYS A 395 21.76 -19.68 19.39
N ASN A 396 22.53 -20.54 18.67
CA ASN A 396 21.97 -21.65 17.90
C ASN A 396 20.90 -21.23 16.86
N ARG A 397 21.12 -20.10 16.18
CA ARG A 397 20.29 -19.66 15.07
C ARG A 397 20.52 -20.53 13.85
N VAL A 398 19.42 -20.95 13.20
CA VAL A 398 19.50 -21.67 11.93
C VAL A 398 19.06 -20.70 10.83
N LEU A 399 19.92 -20.50 9.83
CA LEU A 399 19.57 -19.65 8.68
C LEU A 399 18.45 -20.32 7.89
N PHE A 400 17.28 -19.69 7.86
CA PHE A 400 16.14 -20.09 7.04
C PHE A 400 16.23 -19.54 5.63
N SER A 401 16.56 -18.24 5.49
CA SER A 401 16.63 -17.56 4.20
C SER A 401 17.60 -16.39 4.23
N GLU A 402 18.42 -16.27 3.19
CA GLU A 402 19.19 -15.07 2.88
C GLU A 402 19.04 -14.76 1.40
N ARG A 403 18.58 -13.57 1.09
CA ARG A 403 18.34 -13.14 -0.28
C ARG A 403 18.30 -11.61 -0.39
N SER A 404 18.41 -11.11 -1.60
CA SER A 404 17.93 -9.76 -1.86
C SER A 404 16.40 -9.71 -1.60
N TYR A 405 15.90 -8.70 -0.87
CA TYR A 405 14.46 -8.56 -0.72
C TYR A 405 13.76 -8.24 -2.06
N ASN A 406 14.52 -7.80 -3.06
CA ASN A 406 14.05 -7.66 -4.44
C ASN A 406 14.06 -8.99 -5.23
N ASP A 407 14.67 -10.05 -4.73
CA ASP A 407 14.72 -11.36 -5.39
C ASP A 407 13.40 -12.12 -5.17
N ALA A 408 12.56 -12.13 -6.20
CA ALA A 408 11.27 -12.81 -6.15
C ALA A 408 11.42 -14.33 -6.30
N TYR A 409 12.42 -14.81 -7.06
CA TYR A 409 12.61 -16.24 -7.32
C TYR A 409 13.07 -17.00 -6.07
N LYS A 410 13.88 -16.36 -5.21
CA LYS A 410 14.31 -16.92 -3.93
C LYS A 410 13.36 -16.63 -2.77
N ASN A 411 12.19 -16.06 -3.02
CA ASN A 411 11.25 -15.75 -1.96
C ASN A 411 10.58 -17.05 -1.44
N PRO A 412 10.82 -17.46 -0.18
CA PRO A 412 10.26 -18.69 0.36
C PRO A 412 8.75 -18.61 0.65
N GLY A 413 8.12 -17.44 0.43
CA GLY A 413 6.74 -17.19 0.77
C GLY A 413 6.54 -16.63 2.18
N SER A 414 5.29 -16.68 2.64
CA SER A 414 4.86 -16.18 3.95
C SER A 414 4.31 -17.33 4.78
N PHE A 415 4.60 -17.33 6.08
CA PHE A 415 4.05 -18.33 6.99
C PHE A 415 2.54 -18.27 7.07
N ILE A 416 1.92 -19.42 7.32
CA ILE A 416 0.52 -19.51 7.70
C ILE A 416 0.41 -19.36 9.21
N TYR A 417 -0.61 -18.63 9.65
CA TYR A 417 -0.82 -18.26 11.05
C TYR A 417 -2.04 -18.96 11.64
N GLU A 418 -2.01 -19.11 12.96
CA GLU A 418 -3.12 -19.56 13.80
C GLU A 418 -3.24 -18.73 15.06
N ARG A 419 -4.30 -18.95 15.85
CA ARG A 419 -4.45 -18.40 17.20
C ARG A 419 -3.94 -19.41 18.22
N ASN A 420 -3.03 -18.96 19.10
CA ASN A 420 -2.59 -19.77 20.24
C ASN A 420 -3.62 -19.73 21.39
N ASP A 421 -3.36 -20.44 22.47
CA ASP A 421 -4.23 -20.50 23.66
C ASP A 421 -4.49 -19.14 24.32
N LEU A 422 -3.64 -18.17 24.08
CA LEU A 422 -3.83 -16.78 24.53
C LEU A 422 -4.67 -15.95 23.55
N GLY A 423 -5.05 -16.48 22.39
CA GLY A 423 -5.73 -15.76 21.32
C GLY A 423 -4.81 -14.87 20.49
N ALA A 424 -3.50 -14.90 20.71
CA ALA A 424 -2.52 -14.17 19.94
C ALA A 424 -2.26 -14.86 18.59
N ASN A 425 -1.91 -14.06 17.56
CA ASN A 425 -1.60 -14.56 16.22
C ASN A 425 -0.15 -15.02 16.18
N VAL A 426 0.06 -16.32 15.91
CA VAL A 426 1.37 -16.96 15.84
C VAL A 426 1.51 -17.79 14.58
N ILE A 427 2.73 -18.18 14.21
CA ILE A 427 2.96 -19.15 13.12
C ILE A 427 2.30 -20.47 13.51
N LYS A 428 1.53 -21.06 12.57
CA LYS A 428 0.99 -22.41 12.71
C LYS A 428 2.14 -23.43 12.75
N ILE A 429 2.25 -24.17 13.87
CA ILE A 429 3.30 -25.17 14.08
C ILE A 429 2.67 -26.49 14.46
N VAL A 430 2.76 -27.48 13.60
CA VAL A 430 2.19 -28.80 13.80
C VAL A 430 3.25 -29.78 14.33
N GLY A 431 2.90 -30.52 15.37
CA GLY A 431 3.78 -31.50 16.00
C GLY A 431 5.09 -30.93 16.55
N GLY A 432 5.13 -29.61 16.83
CA GLY A 432 6.33 -28.90 17.29
C GLY A 432 7.48 -28.87 16.25
N ARG A 433 7.19 -29.14 14.98
CA ARG A 433 8.17 -29.36 13.93
C ARG A 433 7.85 -28.72 12.59
N TYR A 434 6.61 -28.81 12.10
CA TYR A 434 6.24 -28.41 10.77
C TYR A 434 5.57 -27.04 10.75
N MET A 435 6.05 -26.17 9.88
CA MET A 435 5.43 -24.87 9.56
C MET A 435 4.97 -24.88 8.10
N TYR A 436 3.98 -24.08 7.77
CA TYR A 436 3.47 -23.98 6.40
C TYR A 436 3.75 -22.62 5.79
N LEU A 437 4.13 -22.61 4.52
CA LEU A 437 4.45 -21.45 3.72
C LEU A 437 3.56 -21.40 2.49
N ARG A 438 3.05 -20.23 2.20
CA ARG A 438 2.37 -19.94 0.94
C ARG A 438 3.07 -18.79 0.23
N GLY A 439 3.21 -18.86 -1.08
CA GLY A 439 3.91 -17.84 -1.85
C GLY A 439 3.41 -17.72 -3.27
N ASN A 440 3.85 -16.67 -3.96
CA ASN A 440 3.54 -16.45 -5.36
C ASN A 440 4.28 -17.38 -6.30
N GLY A 441 5.41 -17.98 -5.86
CA GLY A 441 6.19 -18.91 -6.67
C GLY A 441 6.70 -18.27 -7.97
N ALA A 442 7.30 -17.08 -7.85
CA ALA A 442 7.86 -16.39 -9.00
C ALA A 442 8.93 -17.27 -9.68
N SER A 443 8.89 -17.34 -10.99
CA SER A 443 9.78 -18.14 -11.82
C SER A 443 9.95 -17.51 -13.20
N GLU A 444 10.78 -18.10 -14.02
CA GLU A 444 10.89 -17.66 -15.42
C GLU A 444 9.57 -17.80 -16.20
N GLN A 445 8.69 -18.72 -15.83
CA GLN A 445 7.37 -18.88 -16.45
C GLN A 445 6.31 -17.92 -15.89
N GLY A 446 6.69 -17.06 -14.93
CA GLY A 446 5.80 -16.21 -14.17
C GLY A 446 5.49 -16.77 -12.78
N ASN A 447 4.55 -16.15 -12.10
CA ASN A 447 4.12 -16.57 -10.77
C ASN A 447 3.28 -17.85 -10.85
N ILE A 448 3.68 -18.87 -10.09
CA ILE A 448 2.98 -20.14 -9.92
C ILE A 448 2.79 -20.36 -8.41
N PRO A 449 1.71 -19.87 -7.79
CA PRO A 449 1.49 -19.94 -6.35
C PRO A 449 1.57 -21.33 -5.78
N PHE A 450 1.99 -21.44 -4.53
CA PHE A 450 2.27 -22.70 -3.88
C PHE A 450 1.88 -22.76 -2.40
N LEU A 451 1.84 -24.01 -1.90
CA LEU A 451 1.81 -24.38 -0.49
C LEU A 451 3.00 -25.32 -0.21
N ASP A 452 3.86 -24.92 0.73
CA ASP A 452 4.99 -25.72 1.20
C ASP A 452 4.85 -26.04 2.68
N GLN A 453 5.32 -27.22 3.06
CA GLN A 453 5.55 -27.63 4.45
C GLN A 453 7.06 -27.52 4.73
N TYR A 454 7.43 -26.72 5.72
CA TYR A 454 8.80 -26.55 6.16
C TYR A 454 9.07 -27.36 7.43
N ASP A 455 10.10 -28.19 7.41
CA ASP A 455 10.56 -28.98 8.55
C ASP A 455 11.70 -28.27 9.25
N VAL A 456 11.44 -27.76 10.46
CA VAL A 456 12.44 -27.04 11.28
C VAL A 456 13.66 -27.90 11.64
N LYS A 457 13.49 -29.24 11.78
CA LYS A 457 14.60 -30.13 12.16
C LYS A 457 15.59 -30.35 11.03
N THR A 458 15.10 -30.45 9.81
CA THR A 458 15.95 -30.71 8.64
C THR A 458 16.32 -29.45 7.87
N ASN A 459 15.71 -28.30 8.26
CA ASN A 459 15.85 -27.02 7.57
C ASN A 459 15.54 -27.14 6.07
N SER A 460 14.43 -27.82 5.74
CA SER A 460 14.04 -28.08 4.34
C SER A 460 12.56 -27.93 4.14
N SER A 461 12.15 -27.56 2.93
CA SER A 461 10.75 -27.45 2.50
C SER A 461 10.36 -28.58 1.55
N LYS A 462 9.12 -29.08 1.73
CA LYS A 462 8.45 -30.00 0.81
C LYS A 462 7.29 -29.28 0.16
N ARG A 463 7.21 -29.27 -1.18
CA ARG A 463 6.06 -28.78 -1.92
C ARG A 463 4.88 -29.72 -1.69
N LEU A 464 3.79 -29.21 -1.09
CA LEU A 464 2.54 -29.95 -0.95
C LEU A 464 1.62 -29.74 -2.14
N TRP A 465 1.55 -28.50 -2.61
CA TRP A 465 0.67 -28.15 -3.71
C TRP A 465 1.21 -26.94 -4.49
N GLN A 466 0.85 -26.85 -5.77
CA GLN A 466 1.17 -25.71 -6.64
C GLN A 466 0.05 -25.46 -7.64
N SER A 467 -0.23 -24.18 -7.92
CA SER A 467 -1.20 -23.75 -8.94
C SER A 467 -0.85 -24.31 -10.31
N GLN A 468 -1.87 -24.64 -11.09
CA GLN A 468 -1.72 -25.23 -12.41
C GLN A 468 -2.43 -24.39 -13.47
N ALA A 469 -1.84 -24.35 -14.67
CA ALA A 469 -2.46 -23.75 -15.84
C ALA A 469 -3.86 -24.35 -16.10
N PRO A 470 -4.84 -23.57 -16.57
CA PRO A 470 -4.78 -22.15 -16.94
C PRO A 470 -5.13 -21.18 -15.79
N TYR A 471 -4.96 -21.59 -14.54
CA TYR A 471 -5.37 -20.85 -13.36
C TYR A 471 -4.19 -20.23 -12.61
N TYR A 472 -4.47 -19.09 -12.02
CA TYR A 472 -3.67 -18.49 -10.97
C TYR A 472 -4.43 -18.66 -9.66
N GLU A 473 -3.99 -19.61 -8.83
CA GLU A 473 -4.70 -20.01 -7.61
C GLU A 473 -3.79 -19.85 -6.39
N ARG A 474 -4.24 -19.08 -5.41
CA ARG A 474 -3.46 -18.71 -4.21
C ARG A 474 -4.09 -19.28 -2.95
N VAL A 475 -3.29 -19.90 -2.09
CA VAL A 475 -3.74 -20.39 -0.78
C VAL A 475 -4.07 -19.22 0.15
N ARG A 476 -5.21 -19.29 0.84
CA ARG A 476 -5.68 -18.28 1.80
C ARG A 476 -5.55 -18.75 3.23
N ALA A 477 -5.98 -19.96 3.55
CA ALA A 477 -5.91 -20.55 4.87
C ALA A 477 -5.94 -22.07 4.80
N LEU A 478 -5.32 -22.75 5.77
CA LEU A 478 -5.49 -24.18 5.97
C LEU A 478 -6.78 -24.45 6.75
N LEU A 479 -7.41 -25.57 6.49
CA LEU A 479 -8.59 -26.09 7.18
C LEU A 479 -8.28 -27.32 8.04
N ASP A 480 -7.05 -27.83 7.95
CA ASP A 480 -6.53 -28.95 8.74
C ASP A 480 -5.08 -28.68 9.17
N ASP A 481 -4.51 -29.63 9.89
CA ASP A 481 -3.12 -29.59 10.34
C ASP A 481 -2.15 -30.23 9.36
N GLU A 482 -2.62 -31.06 8.47
CA GLU A 482 -1.81 -31.82 7.49
C GLU A 482 -1.48 -30.95 6.26
N GLY A 483 -2.27 -29.91 5.99
CA GLY A 483 -2.17 -29.04 4.81
C GLY A 483 -2.79 -29.68 3.57
N GLU A 484 -3.74 -30.60 3.76
CA GLU A 484 -4.43 -31.35 2.71
C GLU A 484 -5.73 -30.64 2.28
N ARG A 485 -6.40 -29.97 3.24
CA ARG A 485 -7.60 -29.18 2.99
C ARG A 485 -7.34 -27.71 3.26
N PHE A 486 -7.63 -26.87 2.28
CA PHE A 486 -7.37 -25.43 2.39
C PHE A 486 -8.29 -24.58 1.52
N ILE A 487 -8.46 -23.32 1.91
CA ILE A 487 -9.19 -22.32 1.13
C ILE A 487 -8.22 -21.67 0.16
N THR A 488 -8.65 -21.55 -1.10
CA THR A 488 -7.93 -20.83 -2.15
C THR A 488 -8.73 -19.66 -2.70
N VAL A 489 -8.03 -18.77 -3.40
CA VAL A 489 -8.61 -17.82 -4.35
C VAL A 489 -8.05 -18.16 -5.72
N ARG A 490 -8.94 -18.56 -6.63
CA ARG A 490 -8.63 -18.98 -7.98
C ARG A 490 -9.20 -18.01 -8.99
N GLU A 491 -8.40 -17.71 -9.98
CA GLU A 491 -8.71 -16.83 -11.11
C GLU A 491 -8.08 -17.36 -12.39
N SER A 492 -8.54 -16.88 -13.54
CA SER A 492 -7.91 -17.08 -14.83
C SER A 492 -7.91 -15.76 -15.62
N LYS A 493 -7.37 -15.74 -16.83
CA LYS A 493 -7.41 -14.54 -17.69
C LYS A 493 -8.81 -13.95 -17.83
N THR A 494 -9.84 -14.79 -17.81
CA THR A 494 -11.25 -14.45 -18.07
C THR A 494 -12.18 -14.63 -16.89
N GLU A 495 -11.76 -15.35 -15.85
CA GLU A 495 -12.54 -15.59 -14.63
C GLU A 495 -11.97 -14.77 -13.48
N GLN A 496 -12.77 -13.86 -12.92
CA GLN A 496 -12.31 -13.07 -11.77
C GLN A 496 -12.12 -13.94 -10.53
N PRO A 497 -11.31 -13.47 -9.54
CA PRO A 497 -11.02 -14.20 -8.32
C PRO A 497 -12.28 -14.67 -7.60
N ASN A 498 -12.38 -15.98 -7.38
CA ASN A 498 -13.40 -16.63 -6.56
C ASN A 498 -12.77 -17.53 -5.51
N PHE A 499 -13.47 -17.76 -4.41
CA PHE A 499 -13.02 -18.62 -3.32
C PHE A 499 -13.43 -20.07 -3.56
N PHE A 500 -12.51 -20.99 -3.23
CA PHE A 500 -12.71 -22.44 -3.33
C PHE A 500 -12.17 -23.14 -2.08
N ILE A 501 -12.71 -24.32 -1.78
CA ILE A 501 -12.09 -25.32 -0.89
C ILE A 501 -11.43 -26.35 -1.78
N ARG A 502 -10.15 -26.60 -1.55
CA ARG A 502 -9.38 -27.66 -2.15
C ARG A 502 -9.13 -28.75 -1.11
N ASP A 503 -9.34 -29.99 -1.50
CA ASP A 503 -9.08 -31.19 -0.72
C ASP A 503 -8.17 -32.10 -1.56
N LEU A 504 -6.92 -32.27 -1.12
CA LEU A 504 -5.90 -33.02 -1.87
C LEU A 504 -6.10 -34.53 -1.73
N ASP A 505 -6.61 -35.00 -0.58
CA ASP A 505 -6.85 -36.39 -0.34
C ASP A 505 -7.93 -36.98 -1.28
N ASN A 506 -9.00 -36.20 -1.48
CA ASN A 506 -10.14 -36.62 -2.29
C ASN A 506 -10.08 -36.06 -3.72
N ASP A 507 -9.03 -35.30 -4.03
CA ASP A 507 -8.88 -34.55 -5.30
C ASP A 507 -10.14 -33.75 -5.68
N THR A 508 -10.70 -33.02 -4.71
CA THR A 508 -11.91 -32.22 -4.92
C THR A 508 -11.66 -30.74 -4.85
N LEU A 509 -12.46 -29.99 -5.61
CA LEU A 509 -12.46 -28.54 -5.64
C LEU A 509 -13.90 -28.04 -5.55
N THR A 510 -14.26 -27.46 -4.40
CA THR A 510 -15.60 -26.93 -4.14
C THR A 510 -15.61 -25.42 -4.22
N GLN A 511 -16.43 -24.85 -5.10
CA GLN A 511 -16.56 -23.40 -5.25
C GLN A 511 -17.37 -22.79 -4.10
N LEU A 512 -16.79 -21.77 -3.43
CA LEU A 512 -17.44 -21.02 -2.34
C LEU A 512 -18.16 -19.78 -2.82
N THR A 513 -17.61 -19.05 -3.80
CA THR A 513 -18.19 -17.80 -4.32
C THR A 513 -18.30 -17.86 -5.84
N ASN A 514 -19.23 -17.09 -6.40
CA ASN A 514 -19.44 -16.96 -7.83
C ASN A 514 -19.68 -15.48 -8.19
N PHE A 515 -18.61 -14.69 -8.19
CA PHE A 515 -18.68 -13.29 -8.56
C PHE A 515 -18.74 -13.15 -10.08
N ALA A 516 -19.65 -12.31 -10.58
CA ALA A 516 -19.83 -12.08 -12.02
C ALA A 516 -18.68 -11.24 -12.59
N HIS A 517 -18.37 -11.42 -13.88
CA HIS A 517 -17.33 -10.64 -14.58
C HIS A 517 -17.65 -9.14 -14.54
N PRO A 518 -16.77 -8.29 -13.97
CA PRO A 518 -17.11 -6.88 -13.69
C PRO A 518 -17.08 -5.97 -14.93
N TYR A 519 -16.53 -6.44 -16.07
CA TYR A 519 -16.31 -5.65 -17.27
C TYR A 519 -16.86 -6.33 -18.53
N PRO A 520 -18.20 -6.37 -18.72
CA PRO A 520 -18.80 -7.10 -19.86
C PRO A 520 -18.28 -6.64 -21.24
N ALA A 521 -18.06 -5.34 -21.42
CA ALA A 521 -17.58 -4.75 -22.68
C ALA A 521 -16.15 -5.17 -23.05
N PHE A 522 -15.39 -5.70 -22.10
CA PHE A 522 -13.99 -6.12 -22.31
C PHE A 522 -13.80 -7.65 -22.36
N LYS A 523 -14.90 -8.39 -22.46
CA LYS A 523 -14.81 -9.84 -22.73
C LYS A 523 -14.15 -10.05 -24.08
N GLY A 524 -13.16 -10.94 -24.13
CA GLY A 524 -12.40 -11.21 -25.36
C GLY A 524 -11.11 -10.40 -25.49
N VAL A 525 -10.75 -9.55 -24.53
CA VAL A 525 -9.41 -8.97 -24.43
C VAL A 525 -8.39 -10.10 -24.33
N THR A 526 -7.40 -10.10 -25.21
CA THR A 526 -6.29 -11.05 -25.14
C THR A 526 -5.18 -10.52 -24.27
N LYS A 527 -4.49 -11.43 -23.56
CA LYS A 527 -3.38 -11.13 -22.66
C LYS A 527 -2.20 -12.01 -22.99
N GLU A 528 -1.05 -11.40 -23.29
CA GLU A 528 0.21 -12.08 -23.57
C GLU A 528 1.35 -11.44 -22.76
N GLN A 529 2.13 -12.24 -22.05
CA GLN A 529 3.35 -11.80 -21.42
C GLN A 529 4.50 -11.88 -22.42
N LEU A 530 5.07 -10.71 -22.77
CA LEU A 530 6.21 -10.61 -23.66
C LEU A 530 7.52 -10.65 -22.89
N ARG A 531 8.54 -11.26 -23.51
CA ARG A 531 9.93 -11.26 -23.06
C ARG A 531 10.81 -10.75 -24.16
N TYR A 532 11.75 -9.89 -23.82
CA TYR A 532 12.67 -9.30 -24.77
C TYR A 532 13.95 -8.85 -24.04
N LYS A 533 14.96 -8.43 -24.77
CA LYS A 533 16.25 -8.05 -24.22
C LYS A 533 16.57 -6.61 -24.49
N ARG A 534 17.13 -5.95 -23.53
CA ARG A 534 17.83 -4.67 -23.67
C ARG A 534 19.21 -4.91 -24.33
N ASP A 535 19.78 -3.89 -24.95
CA ASP A 535 21.06 -3.95 -25.67
C ASP A 535 22.25 -4.43 -24.81
N ASP A 536 22.23 -4.12 -23.50
CA ASP A 536 23.22 -4.59 -22.52
C ASP A 536 22.95 -6.01 -21.98
N GLY A 537 21.95 -6.70 -22.56
CA GLY A 537 21.56 -8.08 -22.23
C GLY A 537 20.73 -8.24 -20.97
N VAL A 538 20.15 -7.17 -20.40
CA VAL A 538 19.13 -7.28 -19.33
C VAL A 538 17.86 -7.85 -19.94
N GLU A 539 17.36 -8.96 -19.38
CA GLU A 539 16.05 -9.51 -19.75
C GLU A 539 14.95 -8.59 -19.26
N LEU A 540 14.02 -8.27 -20.13
CA LEU A 540 12.86 -7.45 -19.84
C LEU A 540 11.58 -8.23 -20.09
N SER A 541 10.49 -7.81 -19.43
CA SER A 541 9.15 -8.32 -19.67
C SER A 541 8.12 -7.20 -19.62
N GLY A 542 6.95 -7.46 -20.15
CA GLY A 542 5.77 -6.59 -20.07
C GLY A 542 4.55 -7.37 -20.51
N THR A 543 3.35 -6.91 -20.16
CA THR A 543 2.11 -7.57 -20.53
C THR A 543 1.42 -6.81 -21.66
N LEU A 544 1.27 -7.47 -22.80
CA LEU A 544 0.53 -6.96 -23.95
C LEU A 544 -0.94 -7.35 -23.83
N TYR A 545 -1.82 -6.36 -23.94
CA TYR A 545 -3.25 -6.55 -24.06
C TYR A 545 -3.72 -6.03 -25.42
N LEU A 546 -4.55 -6.85 -26.10
CA LEU A 546 -5.11 -6.49 -27.40
C LEU A 546 -6.63 -6.36 -27.29
N PRO A 547 -7.23 -5.41 -28.06
CA PRO A 547 -8.67 -5.21 -28.10
C PRO A 547 -9.43 -6.49 -28.43
N PRO A 548 -10.70 -6.65 -27.96
CA PRO A 548 -11.53 -7.79 -28.34
C PRO A 548 -11.67 -7.91 -29.85
N GLY A 549 -11.47 -9.13 -30.37
CA GLY A 549 -11.65 -9.43 -31.80
C GLY A 549 -10.52 -8.98 -32.73
N TYR A 550 -9.44 -8.38 -32.18
CA TYR A 550 -8.28 -8.02 -33.00
C TYR A 550 -7.48 -9.28 -33.40
N ASP A 551 -7.09 -9.31 -34.66
CA ASP A 551 -6.13 -10.28 -35.24
C ASP A 551 -4.99 -9.53 -35.94
N VAL A 552 -3.76 -10.04 -35.80
CA VAL A 552 -2.55 -9.39 -36.35
C VAL A 552 -2.58 -9.19 -37.88
N THR A 553 -3.39 -9.96 -38.59
CA THR A 553 -3.61 -9.81 -40.03
C THR A 553 -4.35 -8.53 -40.41
N GLN A 554 -4.98 -7.86 -39.44
CA GLN A 554 -5.65 -6.56 -39.60
C GLN A 554 -4.65 -5.38 -39.68
N GLY A 555 -3.37 -5.63 -39.47
CA GLY A 555 -2.30 -4.65 -39.46
C GLY A 555 -2.02 -4.07 -38.07
N PRO A 556 -0.99 -3.20 -37.96
CA PRO A 556 -0.56 -2.68 -36.68
C PRO A 556 -1.60 -1.76 -36.04
N LEU A 557 -1.68 -1.80 -34.69
CA LEU A 557 -2.53 -0.94 -33.88
C LEU A 557 -1.74 0.27 -33.33
N PRO A 558 -2.41 1.39 -33.02
CA PRO A 558 -1.88 2.37 -32.10
C PRO A 558 -1.66 1.72 -30.73
N VAL A 559 -0.57 2.08 -30.05
CA VAL A 559 -0.21 1.47 -28.77
C VAL A 559 -0.09 2.52 -27.68
N LEU A 560 -0.68 2.23 -26.51
CA LEU A 560 -0.43 2.96 -25.28
C LEU A 560 0.45 2.12 -24.35
N MET A 561 1.68 2.59 -24.10
CA MET A 561 2.58 2.01 -23.10
C MET A 561 2.38 2.70 -21.76
N TRP A 562 2.29 1.90 -20.68
CA TRP A 562 2.18 2.40 -19.31
C TRP A 562 3.24 1.74 -18.45
N ALA A 563 4.22 2.53 -17.94
CA ALA A 563 5.37 1.99 -17.25
C ALA A 563 5.77 2.78 -15.99
N TYR A 564 6.62 2.14 -15.18
CA TYR A 564 7.15 2.70 -13.94
C TYR A 564 8.59 2.19 -13.72
N PRO A 565 9.61 3.06 -13.65
CA PRO A 565 10.99 2.64 -13.42
C PRO A 565 11.21 2.13 -11.98
N LEU A 566 12.14 1.19 -11.84
CA LEU A 566 12.57 0.68 -10.53
C LEU A 566 14.09 0.52 -10.50
N GLU A 567 14.71 0.87 -9.37
CA GLU A 567 16.15 0.76 -9.15
C GLU A 567 16.53 -0.59 -8.55
N TYR A 568 17.60 -1.21 -9.12
CA TYR A 568 18.14 -2.50 -8.71
C TYR A 568 19.64 -2.43 -8.48
N LYS A 569 20.15 -3.28 -7.57
CA LYS A 569 21.60 -3.49 -7.38
C LYS A 569 22.12 -4.72 -8.11
N ASP A 570 21.25 -5.53 -8.68
CA ASP A 570 21.56 -6.81 -9.31
C ASP A 570 20.80 -6.98 -10.61
N LYS A 571 21.53 -7.30 -11.68
CA LYS A 571 20.99 -7.48 -13.04
C LYS A 571 20.08 -8.71 -13.14
N ALA A 572 20.44 -9.82 -12.50
CA ALA A 572 19.64 -11.04 -12.53
C ALA A 572 18.30 -10.85 -11.80
N VAL A 573 18.32 -10.09 -10.68
CA VAL A 573 17.11 -9.74 -9.95
C VAL A 573 16.23 -8.76 -10.73
N ALA A 574 16.83 -7.82 -11.45
CA ALA A 574 16.13 -6.86 -12.30
C ALA A 574 15.41 -7.54 -13.50
N SER A 575 15.95 -8.68 -13.93
CA SER A 575 15.44 -9.47 -15.08
C SER A 575 14.31 -10.45 -14.70
N GLN A 576 13.91 -10.52 -13.43
CA GLN A 576 12.92 -11.50 -12.95
C GLN A 576 11.48 -11.15 -13.37
N VAL A 577 10.73 -12.15 -13.76
CA VAL A 577 9.29 -12.09 -14.01
C VAL A 577 8.54 -12.20 -12.69
N ARG A 578 7.54 -11.32 -12.49
CA ARG A 578 6.79 -11.21 -11.22
C ARG A 578 5.27 -11.23 -11.39
N GLU A 579 4.80 -11.38 -12.61
CA GLU A 579 3.40 -11.48 -12.99
C GLU A 579 3.07 -12.92 -13.37
N SER A 580 1.77 -13.26 -13.42
CA SER A 580 1.32 -14.52 -13.99
C SER A 580 0.59 -14.30 -15.31
N PRO A 581 0.83 -15.14 -16.32
CA PRO A 581 0.03 -15.10 -17.54
C PRO A 581 -1.44 -15.49 -17.29
N TYR A 582 -1.75 -16.09 -16.14
CA TYR A 582 -3.08 -16.62 -15.78
C TYR A 582 -3.87 -15.73 -14.81
N GLU A 583 -3.31 -14.61 -14.35
CA GLU A 583 -4.05 -13.64 -13.54
C GLU A 583 -5.19 -13.01 -14.34
N PHE A 584 -6.28 -12.70 -13.65
CA PHE A 584 -7.45 -12.07 -14.25
C PHE A 584 -7.11 -10.73 -14.91
N THR A 585 -7.74 -10.47 -16.05
CA THR A 585 -7.54 -9.21 -16.79
C THR A 585 -8.38 -8.09 -16.16
N TYR A 586 -7.78 -7.40 -15.19
CA TYR A 586 -8.42 -6.24 -14.56
C TYR A 586 -8.44 -5.03 -15.49
N ILE A 587 -9.64 -4.47 -15.72
CA ILE A 587 -9.82 -3.21 -16.44
C ILE A 587 -10.02 -2.09 -15.41
N GLY A 588 -8.91 -1.59 -14.86
CA GLY A 588 -8.97 -0.53 -13.86
C GLY A 588 -9.01 0.86 -14.48
N TYR A 589 -9.88 1.77 -13.99
CA TYR A 589 -9.90 3.18 -14.41
C TYR A 589 -8.59 3.92 -14.09
N TRP A 590 -7.75 3.33 -13.27
CA TRP A 590 -6.48 3.93 -12.87
C TRP A 590 -5.38 3.76 -13.92
N GLY A 591 -5.36 2.64 -14.64
CA GLY A 591 -4.35 2.28 -15.62
C GLY A 591 -4.77 2.57 -17.08
N PRO A 592 -4.03 2.03 -18.04
CA PRO A 592 -4.26 2.26 -19.47
C PRO A 592 -5.37 1.38 -20.07
N MET A 593 -5.82 0.37 -19.33
CA MET A 593 -6.70 -0.70 -19.83
C MET A 593 -8.04 -0.23 -20.43
N PRO A 594 -8.71 0.86 -19.97
CA PRO A 594 -9.96 1.32 -20.57
C PRO A 594 -9.83 1.64 -22.06
N TYR A 595 -8.64 2.07 -22.54
CA TYR A 595 -8.43 2.49 -23.94
C TYR A 595 -8.40 1.33 -24.94
N LEU A 596 -8.42 0.07 -24.47
CA LEU A 596 -8.69 -1.10 -25.31
C LEU A 596 -10.05 -0.99 -26.02
N ALA A 597 -11.05 -0.34 -25.41
CA ALA A 597 -12.36 -0.06 -26.03
C ALA A 597 -12.26 0.89 -27.23
N LYS A 598 -11.16 1.64 -27.38
CA LYS A 598 -10.90 2.55 -28.50
C LYS A 598 -10.09 1.89 -29.62
N GLY A 599 -9.86 0.59 -29.56
CA GLY A 599 -9.00 -0.11 -30.52
C GLY A 599 -7.51 0.16 -30.34
N ILE A 600 -7.09 0.68 -29.18
CA ILE A 600 -5.69 0.91 -28.83
C ILE A 600 -5.16 -0.35 -28.13
N ALA A 601 -4.05 -0.91 -28.61
CA ALA A 601 -3.33 -1.94 -27.86
C ALA A 601 -2.65 -1.34 -26.63
N VAL A 602 -2.63 -2.09 -25.54
CA VAL A 602 -2.00 -1.65 -24.29
C VAL A 602 -0.79 -2.52 -23.99
N PHE A 603 0.37 -1.88 -23.83
CA PHE A 603 1.56 -2.54 -23.29
C PHE A 603 1.76 -2.08 -21.84
N ASP A 604 1.27 -2.89 -20.92
CA ASP A 604 1.24 -2.56 -19.49
C ASP A 604 2.48 -3.10 -18.80
N ASP A 605 3.07 -2.23 -17.96
CA ASP A 605 4.26 -2.49 -17.14
C ASP A 605 5.43 -3.11 -17.93
N PRO A 606 5.76 -2.61 -19.16
CA PRO A 606 7.05 -2.93 -19.74
C PRO A 606 8.13 -2.51 -18.76
N LYS A 607 8.94 -3.47 -18.31
CA LYS A 607 9.91 -3.25 -17.23
C LYS A 607 10.97 -2.23 -17.65
N MET A 608 11.18 -1.23 -16.80
CA MET A 608 12.15 -0.15 -16.96
C MET A 608 13.19 -0.19 -15.82
N PRO A 609 13.97 -1.29 -15.68
CA PRO A 609 14.91 -1.42 -14.58
C PRO A 609 16.12 -0.50 -14.76
N ILE A 610 16.47 0.17 -13.69
CA ILE A 610 17.70 0.96 -13.55
C ILE A 610 18.62 0.17 -12.63
N VAL A 611 19.73 -0.31 -13.18
CA VAL A 611 20.62 -1.25 -12.49
C VAL A 611 21.94 -0.58 -12.17
N GLY A 612 22.40 -0.69 -10.92
CA GLY A 612 23.77 -0.35 -10.54
C GLY A 612 24.75 -1.33 -11.18
N ILE A 613 25.76 -0.83 -11.87
CA ILE A 613 26.78 -1.62 -12.58
C ILE A 613 28.13 -1.41 -11.89
N ASP A 614 28.86 -2.48 -11.64
CA ASP A 614 30.23 -2.45 -11.12
C ASP A 614 30.41 -1.58 -9.85
N GLY A 615 29.45 -1.69 -8.93
CA GLY A 615 29.47 -0.93 -7.68
C GLY A 615 28.95 0.51 -7.76
N SER A 616 28.53 0.97 -8.94
CA SER A 616 27.87 2.27 -9.11
C SER A 616 26.45 2.29 -8.54
N GLU A 617 25.94 3.48 -8.23
CA GLU A 617 24.55 3.65 -7.89
C GLU A 617 23.67 3.56 -9.15
N PRO A 618 22.47 2.98 -9.06
CA PRO A 618 21.60 2.82 -10.23
C PRO A 618 21.38 4.12 -11.00
N ASN A 619 21.18 5.23 -10.30
CA ASN A 619 20.83 6.52 -10.90
C ASN A 619 21.97 7.22 -11.63
N ASP A 620 23.22 6.76 -11.50
CA ASP A 620 24.35 7.29 -12.26
C ASP A 620 24.17 7.10 -13.78
N ASN A 621 23.40 6.07 -14.16
CA ASN A 621 23.12 5.74 -15.56
C ASN A 621 21.62 5.75 -15.91
N PHE A 622 20.79 6.49 -15.15
CA PHE A 622 19.32 6.47 -15.25
C PHE A 622 18.83 6.68 -16.68
N ARG A 623 19.17 7.81 -17.33
CA ARG A 623 18.66 8.17 -18.66
C ARG A 623 19.00 7.14 -19.73
N LYS A 624 20.28 6.72 -19.77
CA LYS A 624 20.74 5.74 -20.76
C LYS A 624 19.97 4.44 -20.64
N GLN A 625 19.83 3.90 -19.42
CA GLN A 625 19.12 2.65 -19.18
C GLN A 625 17.62 2.77 -19.42
N LEU A 626 17.04 3.91 -19.07
CA LEU A 626 15.62 4.18 -19.32
C LEU A 626 15.30 4.18 -20.81
N VAL A 627 16.05 4.94 -21.61
CA VAL A 627 15.85 5.03 -23.06
C VAL A 627 16.09 3.68 -23.72
N SER A 628 17.14 2.95 -23.33
CA SER A 628 17.43 1.63 -23.87
C SER A 628 16.33 0.60 -23.54
N SER A 629 15.74 0.66 -22.34
CA SER A 629 14.60 -0.19 -21.97
C SER A 629 13.35 0.15 -22.79
N ALA A 630 13.07 1.44 -23.00
CA ALA A 630 11.95 1.89 -23.81
C ALA A 630 12.13 1.50 -25.29
N GLN A 631 13.34 1.64 -25.85
CA GLN A 631 13.66 1.20 -27.20
C GLN A 631 13.39 -0.30 -27.38
N ALA A 632 13.88 -1.13 -26.46
CA ALA A 632 13.66 -2.57 -26.52
C ALA A 632 12.17 -2.94 -26.43
N ALA A 633 11.37 -2.19 -25.65
CA ALA A 633 9.93 -2.35 -25.55
C ALA A 633 9.21 -1.97 -26.85
N VAL A 634 9.63 -0.91 -27.54
CA VAL A 634 9.10 -0.53 -28.85
C VAL A 634 9.48 -1.58 -29.90
N ASP A 635 10.75 -2.00 -29.92
CA ASP A 635 11.26 -2.96 -30.92
C ASP A 635 10.53 -4.31 -30.88
N VAL A 636 10.21 -4.83 -29.69
CA VAL A 636 9.48 -6.09 -29.60
C VAL A 636 8.07 -5.99 -30.16
N LEU A 637 7.36 -4.86 -29.94
CA LEU A 637 6.02 -4.64 -30.49
C LEU A 637 6.02 -4.49 -32.02
N VAL A 638 6.97 -3.71 -32.55
CA VAL A 638 7.15 -3.53 -34.00
C VAL A 638 7.53 -4.86 -34.66
N LYS A 639 8.48 -5.60 -34.10
CA LYS A 639 8.89 -6.92 -34.60
C LYS A 639 7.76 -7.94 -34.63
N LYS A 640 6.83 -7.87 -33.65
CA LYS A 640 5.62 -8.71 -33.63
C LYS A 640 4.53 -8.26 -34.62
N GLY A 641 4.69 -7.12 -35.29
CA GLY A 641 3.67 -6.55 -36.16
C GLY A 641 2.48 -5.92 -35.42
N ILE A 642 2.58 -5.74 -34.12
CA ILE A 642 1.51 -5.16 -33.28
C ILE A 642 1.48 -3.64 -33.39
N ALA A 643 2.63 -2.98 -33.45
CA ALA A 643 2.74 -1.52 -33.47
C ALA A 643 3.42 -1.00 -34.73
N ASP A 644 2.93 0.14 -35.24
CA ASP A 644 3.72 1.03 -36.07
C ASP A 644 4.60 1.88 -35.13
N LYS A 645 5.91 1.90 -35.37
CA LYS A 645 6.87 2.66 -34.56
C LYS A 645 6.54 4.16 -34.42
N ASN A 646 5.79 4.73 -35.37
CA ASN A 646 5.39 6.12 -35.36
C ASN A 646 4.07 6.37 -34.64
N ASN A 647 3.41 5.32 -34.10
CA ASN A 647 2.08 5.42 -33.48
C ASN A 647 2.01 4.79 -32.10
N ILE A 648 2.97 5.16 -31.24
CA ILE A 648 3.08 4.70 -29.86
C ILE A 648 3.03 5.92 -28.92
N ALA A 649 2.18 5.87 -27.90
CA ALA A 649 2.12 6.82 -26.79
C ALA A 649 2.73 6.22 -25.52
N ILE A 650 3.32 7.06 -24.69
CA ILE A 650 3.85 6.69 -23.36
C ILE A 650 3.06 7.37 -22.26
N ALA A 651 2.70 6.63 -21.20
CA ALA A 651 1.97 7.15 -20.07
C ALA A 651 2.53 6.63 -18.74
N GLY A 652 2.26 7.37 -17.67
CA GLY A 652 2.67 6.97 -16.33
C GLY A 652 2.18 7.90 -15.23
N HIS A 653 2.24 7.39 -14.00
CA HIS A 653 1.84 8.11 -12.80
C HIS A 653 3.03 8.25 -11.85
N SER A 654 3.14 9.38 -11.13
CA SER A 654 4.18 9.59 -10.12
C SER A 654 5.59 9.51 -10.72
N TYR A 655 6.41 8.53 -10.33
CA TYR A 655 7.71 8.27 -10.93
C TYR A 655 7.59 7.79 -12.40
N GLY A 656 6.43 7.19 -12.76
CA GLY A 656 6.10 6.93 -14.16
C GLY A 656 5.88 8.23 -14.98
N ALA A 657 5.27 9.27 -14.40
CA ALA A 657 5.14 10.58 -15.06
C ALA A 657 6.51 11.29 -15.23
N PHE A 658 7.40 11.14 -14.27
CA PHE A 658 8.79 11.54 -14.36
C PHE A 658 9.52 10.81 -15.49
N MET A 659 9.29 9.50 -15.64
CA MET A 659 9.78 8.69 -16.75
C MET A 659 9.27 9.21 -18.09
N VAL A 660 7.96 9.50 -18.22
CA VAL A 660 7.37 10.03 -19.45
C VAL A 660 8.11 11.29 -19.93
N ALA A 661 8.26 12.29 -19.06
CA ALA A 661 8.95 13.52 -19.40
C ALA A 661 10.43 13.30 -19.76
N ASN A 662 11.12 12.35 -19.10
CA ASN A 662 12.50 11.99 -19.46
C ASN A 662 12.58 11.29 -20.82
N LEU A 663 11.65 10.40 -21.14
CA LEU A 663 11.62 9.71 -22.44
C LEU A 663 11.35 10.68 -23.60
N LEU A 664 10.42 11.64 -23.44
CA LEU A 664 10.16 12.67 -24.43
C LEU A 664 11.33 13.66 -24.59
N ALA A 665 12.09 13.92 -23.51
CA ALA A 665 13.26 14.81 -23.58
C ALA A 665 14.52 14.14 -24.17
N HIS A 666 14.57 12.80 -24.21
CA HIS A 666 15.81 12.07 -24.51
C HIS A 666 15.67 10.98 -25.58
N SER A 667 14.48 10.87 -26.21
CA SER A 667 14.23 9.95 -27.32
C SER A 667 13.11 10.46 -28.22
N ASP A 668 13.07 9.99 -29.46
CA ASP A 668 11.98 10.23 -30.42
C ASP A 668 11.13 8.98 -30.64
N LEU A 669 10.95 8.17 -29.56
CA LEU A 669 10.29 6.86 -29.62
C LEU A 669 8.76 6.97 -29.59
N PHE A 670 8.22 8.09 -29.10
CA PHE A 670 6.82 8.23 -28.79
C PHE A 670 6.19 9.41 -29.53
N LYS A 671 4.95 9.26 -29.97
CA LYS A 671 4.19 10.30 -30.64
C LYS A 671 3.63 11.33 -29.69
N THR A 672 3.35 10.93 -28.43
CA THR A 672 2.81 11.78 -27.37
C THR A 672 3.02 11.17 -26.00
N GLY A 673 2.91 11.98 -24.94
CA GLY A 673 3.02 11.53 -23.53
C GLY A 673 1.86 11.96 -22.64
N ILE A 674 1.51 11.11 -21.67
CA ILE A 674 0.54 11.38 -20.61
C ILE A 674 1.19 11.18 -19.25
N ALA A 675 1.32 12.27 -18.47
CA ALA A 675 2.03 12.30 -17.21
C ALA A 675 1.11 12.72 -16.06
N ARG A 676 0.85 11.80 -15.09
CA ARG A 676 -0.03 12.09 -13.96
C ARG A 676 0.74 12.23 -12.65
N SER A 677 0.47 13.29 -11.90
CA SER A 677 1.06 13.61 -10.58
C SER A 677 2.58 13.43 -10.55
N GLY A 678 3.28 14.03 -11.51
CA GLY A 678 4.71 13.85 -11.73
C GLY A 678 5.60 14.70 -10.84
N ALA A 679 6.89 14.33 -10.80
CA ALA A 679 7.98 15.11 -10.23
C ALA A 679 9.00 15.40 -11.32
N TYR A 680 9.16 16.63 -11.75
CA TYR A 680 9.96 16.98 -12.92
C TYR A 680 11.30 17.62 -12.56
N ASN A 681 11.46 18.08 -11.33
CA ASN A 681 12.69 18.67 -10.83
C ASN A 681 13.10 18.04 -9.49
N ARG A 682 14.13 17.20 -9.49
CA ARG A 682 14.63 16.49 -8.30
C ARG A 682 15.44 17.36 -7.35
N THR A 683 15.88 18.55 -7.78
CA THR A 683 16.55 19.48 -6.87
C THR A 683 15.61 20.00 -5.76
N LEU A 684 14.30 19.84 -5.94
CA LEU A 684 13.28 20.15 -4.92
C LEU A 684 13.16 19.06 -3.85
N THR A 685 13.85 17.93 -4.00
CA THR A 685 13.95 16.86 -2.98
C THR A 685 15.43 16.59 -2.65
N PRO A 686 16.15 17.55 -2.05
CA PRO A 686 17.61 17.55 -2.00
C PRO A 686 18.19 16.46 -1.08
N PHE A 687 17.40 15.80 -0.26
CA PHE A 687 17.82 14.69 0.62
C PHE A 687 17.28 13.34 0.17
N GLY A 688 17.39 13.06 -1.14
CA GLY A 688 17.04 11.76 -1.71
C GLY A 688 15.62 11.67 -2.30
N PHE A 689 15.48 10.73 -3.22
CA PHE A 689 14.21 10.40 -3.89
C PHE A 689 14.28 8.96 -4.41
N GLN A 690 13.15 8.26 -4.46
CA GLN A 690 13.11 6.85 -4.86
C GLN A 690 14.21 6.04 -4.16
N GLY A 691 15.03 5.28 -4.86
CA GLY A 691 16.15 4.53 -4.32
C GLY A 691 17.46 5.35 -4.13
N GLU A 692 17.47 6.66 -4.43
CA GLU A 692 18.63 7.53 -4.26
C GLU A 692 18.75 8.01 -2.80
N GLU A 693 19.86 7.67 -2.15
CA GLU A 693 20.18 8.08 -0.78
C GLU A 693 21.18 9.23 -0.70
N ARG A 694 21.95 9.49 -1.77
CA ARG A 694 22.86 10.64 -1.78
C ARG A 694 22.06 11.93 -1.80
N ASP A 695 22.50 12.92 -1.03
CA ASP A 695 21.92 14.25 -1.10
C ASP A 695 22.34 14.99 -2.39
N PHE A 696 21.66 16.10 -2.67
CA PHE A 696 21.94 16.92 -3.85
C PHE A 696 23.41 17.35 -3.95
N TRP A 697 24.03 17.74 -2.85
CA TRP A 697 25.42 18.23 -2.82
C TRP A 697 26.44 17.11 -3.04
N GLN A 698 26.10 15.87 -2.69
CA GLN A 698 26.90 14.67 -2.96
C GLN A 698 26.80 14.20 -4.41
N ALA A 699 25.65 14.44 -5.08
CA ALA A 699 25.35 13.89 -6.40
C ALA A 699 24.67 14.91 -7.35
N GLN A 700 25.17 16.16 -7.40
CA GLN A 700 24.56 17.26 -8.16
C GLN A 700 24.29 16.89 -9.62
N SER A 701 25.22 16.23 -10.29
CA SER A 701 25.08 15.80 -11.68
C SER A 701 23.93 14.80 -11.87
N VAL A 702 23.72 13.90 -10.92
CA VAL A 702 22.62 12.91 -10.95
C VAL A 702 21.27 13.63 -10.85
N TYR A 703 21.14 14.52 -9.87
CA TYR A 703 19.92 15.30 -9.69
C TYR A 703 19.56 16.17 -10.91
N ALA A 704 20.55 16.85 -11.48
CA ALA A 704 20.36 17.67 -12.67
C ALA A 704 20.04 16.81 -13.90
N ASN A 705 20.83 15.77 -14.15
CA ASN A 705 20.69 14.92 -15.32
C ASN A 705 19.36 14.15 -15.34
N MET A 706 18.87 13.73 -14.19
CA MET A 706 17.60 13.02 -14.09
C MET A 706 16.38 13.94 -14.19
N SER A 707 16.51 15.26 -13.91
CA SER A 707 15.38 16.19 -13.87
C SER A 707 14.97 16.62 -15.27
N PRO A 708 13.86 16.15 -15.83
CA PRO A 708 13.43 16.53 -17.18
C PRO A 708 13.12 18.02 -17.31
N PHE A 709 12.88 18.72 -16.21
CA PHE A 709 12.73 20.18 -16.18
C PHE A 709 13.94 20.90 -16.78
N PHE A 710 15.15 20.43 -16.54
CA PHE A 710 16.38 20.99 -17.09
C PHE A 710 16.59 20.65 -18.57
N HIS A 711 15.73 19.85 -19.16
CA HIS A 711 15.77 19.40 -20.56
C HIS A 711 14.45 19.65 -21.28
N ALA A 712 13.60 20.53 -20.73
CA ALA A 712 12.27 20.81 -21.26
C ALA A 712 12.30 21.34 -22.71
N GLU A 713 13.39 22.01 -23.10
CA GLU A 713 13.59 22.49 -24.47
C GLU A 713 13.71 21.39 -25.53
N LYS A 714 14.06 20.17 -25.10
CA LYS A 714 14.18 18.99 -25.96
C LYS A 714 12.88 18.24 -26.19
N ILE A 715 11.86 18.49 -25.35
CA ILE A 715 10.56 17.87 -25.53
C ILE A 715 9.87 18.48 -26.74
N ASN A 716 9.67 17.69 -27.80
CA ASN A 716 9.01 18.13 -29.03
C ASN A 716 7.59 17.55 -29.16
N GLU A 717 7.34 16.43 -28.55
CA GLU A 717 6.05 15.72 -28.59
C GLU A 717 5.03 16.39 -27.66
N PRO A 718 3.74 16.37 -28.04
CA PRO A 718 2.67 16.85 -27.18
C PRO A 718 2.63 16.11 -25.83
N MET A 719 2.45 16.86 -24.72
CA MET A 719 2.46 16.30 -23.37
C MET A 719 1.23 16.72 -22.56
N LEU A 720 0.39 15.75 -22.17
CA LEU A 720 -0.71 15.94 -21.21
C LEU A 720 -0.22 15.73 -19.79
N MET A 721 -0.42 16.72 -18.92
CA MET A 721 -0.16 16.65 -17.49
C MET A 721 -1.46 16.74 -16.71
N ILE A 722 -1.67 15.82 -15.75
CA ILE A 722 -2.84 15.82 -14.85
C ILE A 722 -2.33 15.73 -13.41
N HIS A 723 -2.84 16.57 -12.49
CA HIS A 723 -2.36 16.60 -11.11
C HIS A 723 -3.46 16.93 -10.11
N GLY A 724 -3.46 16.27 -8.95
CA GLY A 724 -4.35 16.61 -7.85
C GLY A 724 -3.84 17.83 -7.06
N GLN A 725 -4.69 18.85 -6.86
CA GLN A 725 -4.28 20.09 -6.17
C GLN A 725 -3.88 19.89 -4.70
N GLU A 726 -4.33 18.78 -4.08
CA GLU A 726 -4.07 18.43 -2.69
C GLU A 726 -3.03 17.31 -2.53
N ASP A 727 -2.16 17.11 -3.53
CA ASP A 727 -1.11 16.08 -3.50
C ASP A 727 -0.11 16.33 -2.35
N PRO A 728 -0.07 15.49 -1.30
CA PRO A 728 0.82 15.65 -0.16
C PRO A 728 2.14 14.89 -0.32
N ASN A 729 2.38 14.22 -1.43
CA ASN A 729 3.59 13.43 -1.65
C ASN A 729 4.80 14.39 -1.78
N SER A 730 5.81 14.17 -0.96
CA SER A 730 6.97 15.06 -0.85
C SER A 730 7.75 15.28 -2.16
N GLY A 731 7.68 14.31 -3.08
CA GLY A 731 8.37 14.39 -4.38
C GLY A 731 7.54 15.03 -5.49
N THR A 732 6.21 15.04 -5.36
CA THR A 732 5.26 15.35 -6.43
C THR A 732 4.30 16.49 -6.08
N PHE A 733 4.74 17.48 -5.32
CA PHE A 733 3.87 18.63 -5.04
C PHE A 733 3.31 19.23 -6.34
N PRO A 734 2.06 19.76 -6.36
CA PRO A 734 1.42 20.32 -7.54
C PRO A 734 2.28 21.33 -8.31
N MET A 735 3.09 22.08 -7.58
CA MET A 735 4.09 23.01 -8.14
C MET A 735 5.01 22.36 -9.18
N GLN A 736 5.30 21.08 -9.08
CA GLN A 736 6.12 20.34 -10.05
C GLN A 736 5.49 20.39 -11.45
N SER A 737 4.20 20.07 -11.57
CA SER A 737 3.48 20.10 -12.84
C SER A 737 3.22 21.54 -13.32
N GLU A 738 2.92 22.48 -12.42
CA GLU A 738 2.73 23.89 -12.76
C GLU A 738 3.98 24.52 -13.36
N ARG A 739 5.17 24.24 -12.78
CA ARG A 739 6.44 24.74 -13.27
C ARG A 739 6.87 24.07 -14.57
N MET A 740 6.65 22.76 -14.71
CA MET A 740 6.92 22.05 -15.97
C MET A 740 6.04 22.57 -17.10
N TYR A 741 4.74 22.78 -16.86
CA TYR A 741 3.85 23.38 -17.84
C TYR A 741 4.27 24.81 -18.23
N ALA A 742 4.65 25.63 -17.26
CA ALA A 742 5.14 26.98 -17.53
C ALA A 742 6.39 26.98 -18.42
N ALA A 743 7.32 26.05 -18.18
CA ALA A 743 8.52 25.87 -19.01
C ALA A 743 8.15 25.46 -20.44
N LEU A 744 7.35 24.41 -20.62
CA LEU A 744 6.91 23.92 -21.94
C LEU A 744 6.17 25.02 -22.71
N LYS A 745 5.22 25.71 -22.06
CA LYS A 745 4.51 26.85 -22.67
C LYS A 745 5.46 27.97 -23.09
N GLY A 746 6.41 28.34 -22.23
CA GLY A 746 7.39 29.41 -22.53
C GLY A 746 8.32 29.05 -23.68
N LEU A 747 8.57 27.76 -23.91
CA LEU A 747 9.38 27.22 -24.98
C LEU A 747 8.57 26.94 -26.27
N GLY A 748 7.27 27.29 -26.29
CA GLY A 748 6.38 27.08 -27.45
C GLY A 748 6.04 25.62 -27.74
N LYS A 749 6.10 24.76 -26.73
CA LYS A 749 5.77 23.31 -26.85
C LYS A 749 4.26 23.07 -26.68
N ASP A 750 3.75 22.04 -27.35
CA ASP A 750 2.34 21.64 -27.21
C ASP A 750 2.16 20.86 -25.87
N ALA A 751 1.52 21.49 -24.91
CA ALA A 751 1.32 20.95 -23.59
C ALA A 751 -0.05 21.34 -23.01
N ARG A 752 -0.67 20.42 -22.26
CA ARG A 752 -1.92 20.63 -21.51
C ARG A 752 -1.71 20.28 -20.04
N LEU A 753 -2.19 21.14 -19.15
CA LEU A 753 -2.17 20.91 -17.70
C LEU A 753 -3.60 20.91 -17.16
N VAL A 754 -3.99 19.82 -16.49
CA VAL A 754 -5.27 19.65 -15.81
C VAL A 754 -5.04 19.53 -14.31
N MET A 755 -5.55 20.51 -13.54
CA MET A 755 -5.46 20.52 -12.08
C MET A 755 -6.78 20.11 -11.47
N LEU A 756 -6.79 19.01 -10.70
CA LEU A 756 -8.01 18.41 -10.12
C LEU A 756 -8.24 18.96 -8.70
N PRO A 757 -9.29 19.77 -8.45
CA PRO A 757 -9.61 20.26 -7.12
C PRO A 757 -9.86 19.13 -6.12
N TYR A 758 -9.41 19.31 -4.87
CA TYR A 758 -9.56 18.39 -3.74
C TYR A 758 -8.89 17.01 -3.93
N GLU A 759 -8.35 16.68 -5.09
CA GLU A 759 -7.65 15.40 -5.31
C GLU A 759 -6.23 15.42 -4.74
N ALA A 760 -5.84 14.28 -4.15
CA ALA A 760 -4.50 14.05 -3.64
C ALA A 760 -3.61 13.39 -4.71
N HIS A 761 -2.52 12.70 -4.30
CA HIS A 761 -1.64 11.97 -5.20
C HIS A 761 -2.37 10.90 -6.02
N GLY A 762 -3.39 10.24 -5.42
CA GLY A 762 -4.32 9.33 -6.10
C GLY A 762 -5.71 9.94 -6.15
N TYR A 763 -6.36 9.93 -7.33
CA TYR A 763 -7.67 10.54 -7.56
C TYR A 763 -8.79 9.60 -7.09
N ARG A 764 -9.86 10.15 -6.49
CA ARG A 764 -10.90 9.36 -5.83
C ARG A 764 -12.33 9.75 -6.17
N ALA A 765 -12.58 11.04 -6.48
CA ALA A 765 -13.92 11.46 -6.80
C ALA A 765 -14.35 10.92 -8.16
N ARG A 766 -15.57 10.37 -8.23
CA ARG A 766 -16.13 9.83 -9.48
C ARG A 766 -16.06 10.85 -10.62
N LYS A 767 -16.43 12.12 -10.36
CA LYS A 767 -16.35 13.19 -11.38
C LYS A 767 -14.92 13.44 -11.83
N SER A 768 -13.94 13.44 -10.92
CA SER A 768 -12.51 13.59 -11.27
C SER A 768 -12.01 12.42 -12.11
N LEU A 769 -12.37 11.20 -11.75
CA LEU A 769 -11.97 10.00 -12.48
C LEU A 769 -12.54 9.96 -13.90
N LEU A 770 -13.83 10.30 -14.05
CA LEU A 770 -14.45 10.42 -15.37
C LEU A 770 -13.76 11.49 -16.21
N HIS A 771 -13.48 12.65 -15.62
CA HIS A 771 -12.79 13.74 -16.33
C HIS A 771 -11.35 13.36 -16.73
N VAL A 772 -10.62 12.66 -15.88
CA VAL A 772 -9.29 12.14 -16.20
C VAL A 772 -9.33 11.18 -17.39
N LEU A 773 -10.31 10.27 -17.41
CA LEU A 773 -10.48 9.37 -18.55
C LEU A 773 -10.87 10.13 -19.83
N TRP A 774 -11.73 11.15 -19.72
CA TRP A 774 -12.11 12.01 -20.83
C TRP A 774 -10.91 12.80 -21.39
N GLU A 775 -10.11 13.43 -20.53
CA GLU A 775 -8.92 14.19 -20.94
C GLU A 775 -7.92 13.30 -21.67
N GLN A 776 -7.70 12.10 -21.17
CA GLN A 776 -6.81 11.13 -21.82
C GLN A 776 -7.40 10.59 -23.11
N GLU A 777 -8.73 10.34 -23.17
CA GLU A 777 -9.44 9.90 -24.37
C GLU A 777 -9.31 10.97 -25.48
N GLN A 778 -9.63 12.25 -25.19
CA GLN A 778 -9.51 13.34 -26.16
C GLN A 778 -8.05 13.53 -26.61
N TRP A 779 -7.09 13.34 -25.70
CA TRP A 779 -5.67 13.46 -26.02
C TRP A 779 -5.22 12.36 -26.96
N LEU A 780 -5.61 11.12 -26.70
CA LEU A 780 -5.30 9.98 -27.55
C LEU A 780 -6.02 10.06 -28.91
N ASP A 781 -7.29 10.49 -28.94
CA ASP A 781 -8.02 10.72 -30.19
C ASP A 781 -7.31 11.77 -31.07
N LYS A 782 -6.82 12.86 -30.47
CA LYS A 782 -6.14 13.93 -31.19
C LYS A 782 -4.76 13.55 -31.72
N TYR A 783 -3.94 12.90 -30.90
CA TYR A 783 -2.52 12.71 -31.20
C TYR A 783 -2.14 11.28 -31.59
N LEU A 784 -2.91 10.29 -31.20
CA LEU A 784 -2.59 8.90 -31.48
C LEU A 784 -3.48 8.30 -32.59
N LEU A 785 -4.79 8.66 -32.61
CA LEU A 785 -5.79 8.07 -33.53
C LEU A 785 -6.06 8.91 -34.79
N SER A 786 -5.69 10.19 -34.82
CA SER A 786 -6.00 11.11 -35.93
C SER A 786 -5.50 10.68 -37.29
N ASP A 787 -4.43 9.89 -37.36
CA ASP A 787 -3.80 9.44 -38.62
C ASP A 787 -4.18 8.00 -39.00
N THR A 788 -5.02 7.31 -38.21
CA THR A 788 -5.47 5.94 -38.53
C THR A 788 -6.74 5.97 -39.36
N ALA A 789 -6.75 5.30 -40.49
CA ALA A 789 -7.96 5.03 -41.26
C ALA A 789 -8.94 4.22 -40.39
N LYS A 790 -10.13 4.79 -40.13
CA LYS A 790 -11.29 4.26 -39.39
C LYS A 790 -11.03 3.22 -38.31
N PRO A 791 -11.53 3.42 -37.08
CA PRO A 791 -11.48 2.44 -36.01
C PRO A 791 -12.08 1.12 -36.49
N VAL A 792 -11.49 0.00 -36.12
CA VAL A 792 -12.11 -1.31 -36.24
C VAL A 792 -13.46 -1.24 -35.51
N GLU A 793 -14.56 -1.41 -36.22
CA GLU A 793 -15.89 -1.48 -35.61
C GLU A 793 -15.87 -2.63 -34.59
N VAL A 794 -15.82 -2.28 -33.32
CA VAL A 794 -16.00 -3.26 -32.24
C VAL A 794 -17.45 -3.74 -32.31
N ILE A 795 -17.65 -4.96 -32.79
CA ILE A 795 -18.97 -5.59 -32.86
C ILE A 795 -19.44 -5.80 -31.41
N THR A 796 -20.11 -4.82 -30.86
CA THR A 796 -20.89 -4.96 -29.62
C THR A 796 -22.12 -5.77 -29.95
N GLN A 797 -22.17 -7.05 -29.56
CA GLN A 797 -23.43 -7.78 -29.57
C GLN A 797 -24.41 -7.07 -28.60
N PRO A 798 -25.64 -6.73 -29.05
CA PRO A 798 -26.61 -6.09 -28.19
C PRO A 798 -26.94 -7.03 -27.03
N VAL A 799 -26.88 -6.54 -25.83
CA VAL A 799 -27.43 -7.21 -24.63
C VAL A 799 -28.93 -7.33 -24.83
N ALA A 800 -29.43 -8.54 -25.04
CA ALA A 800 -30.86 -8.82 -25.06
C ALA A 800 -31.47 -8.36 -23.72
N SER A 801 -32.35 -7.39 -23.79
CA SER A 801 -33.18 -6.97 -22.67
C SER A 801 -34.11 -8.12 -22.31
N THR A 802 -33.87 -8.82 -21.22
CA THR A 802 -34.87 -9.65 -20.57
C THR A 802 -35.70 -8.74 -19.67
N GLU A 803 -36.82 -8.26 -20.19
CA GLU A 803 -37.96 -7.91 -19.38
C GLU A 803 -38.48 -9.20 -18.70
N GLN A 804 -38.37 -9.24 -17.37
CA GLN A 804 -39.41 -9.70 -16.42
C GLN A 804 -38.89 -9.50 -14.98
#